data_29621bb0666bb1bdf1b40514ce1ff98e
#
_entry.id   29621bb0666bb1bdf1b40514ce1ff98e
#
_cell.length_a   1.000
_cell.length_b   1.000
_cell.length_c   1.000
_cell.angle_alpha   90.00
_cell.angle_beta   90.00
_cell.angle_gamma   90.00
#
_symmetry.space_group_name_H-M   'P 1'
#
loop_
_entity.id
_entity.type
_entity.pdbx_description
1 polymer ?
#
loop_
_entity_poly.entity_id
_entity_poly.type
_entity_poly.pdbx_seq_one_letter_code
_entity_poly.pdbx_strand_id
1 'polypeptide(L)'
;MSKKVFEHPAAQAGEPTGPSYWRSLDERNKSPEFRTRAEREFLDGASAISSVERREFLMLMGASFGLAGLGLAGCREPRNHTLPYAKQPENTIPGVATYYASSFPGEFANQPILVETHQHRPTKIEGNPSHRANGGASSKFAQASVLDMYDPDRAQASLAADGSVLSVAAARNFLRGLAAEAKAGAGAGLAFLARPSASPTRARLVAALKAAYPQARWVEYTPVAQNRADAVLGARALPDYAKARRVLSLDRDFLGAHDTTVEDTRAYSSARRADTAAEAEKMTRLYVVESVFSLTGAAADHRLRASSSHISGLALLFAAEVLAQKGSADAAALKSKVSGINVKAEWVTECVADLVKAAKGEALIVAGDHLSADAHRAVFLANQALGAAVKYVAVPAPAAPTIASLAAQPAQTLVILGGNPVYDAPADVNFAAAIKAAKKVVRLGYHGPSFDETSAAVKAAAGTFLASSHYLESWSDGRTVDGTYVPVQPMIDPLFATVTELDVLAPFAGSDKDPHALVRETFNSLSKNVTDEAFAAWLAEGVLAGSAFAAAKPAVSVGQIKAYAAPALSFDSLEVRLLPSVHSGDGLLANNGWLAEAPDPMTKTVWENVILVSPKFAAKLAIEPEAMVINKIGALNRNINQLEDGRLICRLATVTVGGKSVTGPVFIMPGMADHTIGLQLGFGRRVAGRVATRVDERLAGRVTGNGFDVYPLVSAAEPAVRTGAKLTLSDATVAVCNMQDHWSMEGR
;
A
#
# COMPACT_ATOMS: atom_id res chain seq x y z
N MET A 1 -48.37 11.41 -17.75
CA MET A 1 -47.32 10.42 -17.44
C MET A 1 -47.50 9.91 -16.03
N SER A 2 -47.93 8.66 -15.89
CA SER A 2 -48.21 8.04 -14.59
C SER A 2 -46.90 7.86 -13.81
N LYS A 3 -46.75 8.49 -12.65
CA LYS A 3 -45.68 8.19 -11.71
C LYS A 3 -45.81 6.73 -11.25
N LYS A 4 -44.89 5.87 -11.62
CA LYS A 4 -44.74 4.58 -10.95
C LYS A 4 -44.36 4.85 -9.50
N VAL A 5 -45.29 4.63 -8.60
CA VAL A 5 -45.03 4.55 -7.17
C VAL A 5 -44.34 3.20 -6.96
N PHE A 6 -43.10 3.21 -6.53
CA PHE A 6 -42.43 2.00 -6.07
C PHE A 6 -42.98 1.66 -4.68
N GLU A 7 -43.86 0.69 -4.63
CA GLU A 7 -44.26 0.10 -3.34
C GLU A 7 -43.08 -0.68 -2.77
N HIS A 8 -42.77 -0.43 -1.49
CA HIS A 8 -41.73 -1.15 -0.78
C HIS A 8 -42.05 -2.67 -0.79
N PRO A 9 -41.10 -3.58 -1.07
CA PRO A 9 -41.36 -5.02 -1.13
C PRO A 9 -42.06 -5.59 0.11
N ALA A 10 -41.85 -4.99 1.29
CA ALA A 10 -42.55 -5.37 2.52
C ALA A 10 -44.06 -5.00 2.55
N ALA A 11 -44.53 -4.09 1.68
CA ALA A 11 -45.95 -3.72 1.60
C ALA A 11 -46.77 -4.75 0.82
N GLN A 12 -46.14 -5.66 0.10
CA GLN A 12 -46.81 -6.73 -0.65
C GLN A 12 -46.69 -8.11 0.02
N ALA A 13 -46.07 -8.18 1.20
CA ALA A 13 -45.96 -9.42 1.94
C ALA A 13 -47.34 -9.81 2.50
N GLY A 14 -48.03 -10.71 1.79
CA GLY A 14 -49.08 -11.52 2.39
C GLY A 14 -48.54 -12.26 3.63
N GLU A 15 -49.39 -12.84 4.46
CA GLU A 15 -48.94 -13.56 5.66
C GLU A 15 -47.76 -14.47 5.35
N PRO A 16 -46.68 -14.37 6.14
CA PRO A 16 -45.46 -15.15 5.88
C PRO A 16 -45.77 -16.63 5.85
N THR A 17 -45.58 -17.25 4.70
CA THR A 17 -45.85 -18.69 4.46
C THR A 17 -44.70 -19.61 4.89
N GLY A 18 -43.66 -19.08 5.52
CA GLY A 18 -42.48 -19.81 5.99
C GLY A 18 -42.41 -19.99 7.51
N PRO A 19 -41.43 -20.72 8.03
CA PRO A 19 -41.20 -20.83 9.47
C PRO A 19 -40.98 -19.45 10.09
N SER A 20 -41.71 -19.14 11.15
CA SER A 20 -41.55 -17.87 11.88
C SER A 20 -40.35 -17.98 12.82
N TYR A 21 -39.42 -17.03 12.73
CA TYR A 21 -38.27 -16.91 13.62
C TYR A 21 -38.43 -15.72 14.57
N TRP A 22 -38.08 -15.90 15.83
CA TRP A 22 -38.11 -14.86 16.86
C TRP A 22 -36.71 -14.70 17.46
N ARG A 23 -36.34 -13.47 17.77
CA ARG A 23 -35.05 -13.16 18.42
C ARG A 23 -35.04 -13.47 19.92
N SER A 24 -36.22 -13.50 20.52
CA SER A 24 -36.39 -13.80 21.95
C SER A 24 -37.73 -14.47 22.23
N LEU A 25 -37.91 -15.04 23.45
CA LEU A 25 -39.19 -15.56 23.93
C LEU A 25 -40.23 -14.44 24.13
N ASP A 26 -39.77 -13.25 24.50
CA ASP A 26 -40.62 -12.08 24.68
C ASP A 26 -41.22 -11.59 23.35
N GLU A 27 -40.44 -11.63 22.27
CA GLU A 27 -40.88 -11.34 20.91
C GLU A 27 -41.96 -12.37 20.47
N ARG A 28 -41.69 -13.65 20.69
CA ARG A 28 -42.61 -14.74 20.40
C ARG A 28 -43.92 -14.58 21.14
N ASN A 29 -43.85 -14.26 22.44
CA ASN A 29 -45.02 -14.13 23.31
C ASN A 29 -45.69 -12.74 23.21
N LYS A 30 -45.09 -11.81 22.42
CA LYS A 30 -45.54 -10.42 22.28
C LYS A 30 -45.77 -9.75 23.65
N SER A 31 -44.81 -9.94 24.58
CA SER A 31 -44.92 -9.42 25.94
C SER A 31 -45.08 -7.91 25.94
N PRO A 32 -45.70 -7.33 26.97
CA PRO A 32 -45.84 -5.87 27.09
C PRO A 32 -44.49 -5.16 27.09
N GLU A 33 -43.48 -5.78 27.73
CA GLU A 33 -42.14 -5.26 27.81
C GLU A 33 -41.47 -5.24 26.44
N PHE A 34 -41.66 -6.28 25.63
CA PHE A 34 -41.15 -6.32 24.24
C PHE A 34 -41.82 -5.23 23.38
N ARG A 35 -43.15 -5.03 23.50
CA ARG A 35 -43.82 -3.98 22.75
C ARG A 35 -43.30 -2.60 23.14
N THR A 36 -43.15 -2.33 24.43
CA THR A 36 -42.57 -1.06 24.91
C THR A 36 -41.13 -0.83 24.42
N ARG A 37 -40.33 -1.87 24.27
CA ARG A 37 -38.96 -1.77 23.71
C ARG A 37 -39.01 -1.55 22.19
N ALA A 38 -39.85 -2.26 21.46
CA ALA A 38 -39.99 -2.12 20.02
C ALA A 38 -40.51 -0.72 19.63
N GLU A 39 -41.40 -0.13 20.46
CA GLU A 39 -41.89 1.23 20.27
C GLU A 39 -40.82 2.31 20.52
N ARG A 40 -39.80 2.02 21.33
CA ARG A 40 -38.65 2.94 21.55
C ARG A 40 -37.64 3.00 20.39
N GLU A 41 -37.75 2.15 19.39
CA GLU A 41 -36.97 2.25 18.15
C GLU A 41 -37.34 3.48 17.32
N PHE A 42 -38.51 4.13 17.63
CA PHE A 42 -38.97 5.33 16.99
C PHE A 42 -39.01 6.49 17.99
N LEU A 43 -38.83 7.72 17.50
CA LEU A 43 -38.96 8.93 18.33
C LEU A 43 -40.26 8.91 19.15
N ASP A 44 -40.19 9.32 20.42
CA ASP A 44 -41.37 9.43 21.30
C ASP A 44 -42.49 10.21 20.60
N GLY A 45 -43.62 9.56 20.45
CA GLY A 45 -44.76 10.11 19.73
C GLY A 45 -44.96 9.64 18.30
N ALA A 46 -44.03 8.82 17.74
CA ALA A 46 -44.23 8.30 16.38
C ALA A 46 -45.47 7.41 16.23
N SER A 47 -45.87 6.71 17.30
CA SER A 47 -47.09 5.89 17.36
C SER A 47 -48.35 6.70 17.67
N ALA A 48 -48.22 7.94 18.14
CA ALA A 48 -49.35 8.82 18.48
C ALA A 48 -49.97 9.56 17.27
N ILE A 49 -49.35 9.41 16.10
CA ILE A 49 -49.78 10.09 14.86
C ILE A 49 -51.15 9.57 14.32
N SER A 50 -51.67 8.48 14.87
CA SER A 50 -52.95 7.90 14.45
C SER A 50 -54.20 8.68 14.90
N SER A 51 -54.04 9.75 15.69
CA SER A 51 -55.18 10.57 16.20
C SER A 51 -55.02 12.08 15.99
N VAL A 52 -54.21 12.51 15.02
CA VAL A 52 -54.06 13.94 14.71
C VAL A 52 -55.35 14.45 14.06
N GLU A 53 -56.00 15.42 14.71
CA GLU A 53 -57.18 16.09 14.16
C GLU A 53 -56.82 16.76 12.82
N ARG A 54 -57.75 16.73 11.87
CA ARG A 54 -57.59 17.26 10.50
C ARG A 54 -56.97 18.67 10.46
N ARG A 55 -57.21 19.48 11.46
CA ARG A 55 -56.69 20.84 11.59
C ARG A 55 -55.21 20.87 11.98
N GLU A 56 -54.79 20.01 12.87
CA GLU A 56 -53.37 19.87 13.26
C GLU A 56 -52.54 19.24 12.14
N PHE A 57 -53.12 18.28 11.41
CA PHE A 57 -52.50 17.71 10.22
C PHE A 57 -52.26 18.76 9.12
N LEU A 58 -53.25 19.65 8.89
CA LEU A 58 -53.11 20.74 7.92
C LEU A 58 -52.11 21.80 8.37
N MET A 59 -51.99 22.06 9.69
CA MET A 59 -50.95 22.95 10.24
C MET A 59 -49.55 22.34 10.13
N LEU A 60 -49.40 21.04 10.43
CA LEU A 60 -48.15 20.31 10.29
C LEU A 60 -47.72 20.21 8.82
N MET A 61 -48.67 19.96 7.91
CA MET A 61 -48.46 19.99 6.48
C MET A 61 -48.04 21.38 5.99
N GLY A 62 -48.70 22.44 6.46
CA GLY A 62 -48.34 23.82 6.14
C GLY A 62 -46.93 24.20 6.63
N ALA A 63 -46.57 23.77 7.83
CA ALA A 63 -45.18 23.93 8.36
C ALA A 63 -44.15 23.11 7.58
N SER A 64 -44.53 21.89 7.18
CA SER A 64 -43.65 21.01 6.36
C SER A 64 -43.46 21.56 4.94
N PHE A 65 -44.51 22.13 4.35
CA PHE A 65 -44.44 22.83 3.06
C PHE A 65 -43.62 24.13 3.17
N GLY A 66 -43.74 24.85 4.30
CA GLY A 66 -42.91 26.03 4.58
C GLY A 66 -41.44 25.69 4.73
N LEU A 67 -41.12 24.61 5.47
CA LEU A 67 -39.73 24.06 5.59
C LEU A 67 -39.23 23.49 4.27
N ALA A 68 -40.06 22.77 3.50
CA ALA A 68 -39.70 22.27 2.19
C ALA A 68 -39.48 23.42 1.19
N GLY A 69 -40.28 24.50 1.27
CA GLY A 69 -40.08 25.70 0.47
C GLY A 69 -38.76 26.41 0.79
N LEU A 70 -38.38 26.49 2.07
CA LEU A 70 -37.09 27.02 2.51
C LEU A 70 -35.93 26.07 2.12
N GLY A 71 -36.16 24.77 2.16
CA GLY A 71 -35.19 23.76 1.70
C GLY A 71 -34.98 23.81 0.17
N LEU A 72 -36.05 24.05 -0.60
CA LEU A 72 -35.95 24.21 -2.05
C LEU A 72 -35.28 25.54 -2.45
N ALA A 73 -35.39 26.60 -1.66
CA ALA A 73 -34.63 27.84 -1.86
C ALA A 73 -33.14 27.68 -1.53
N GLY A 74 -32.77 26.62 -0.78
CA GLY A 74 -31.40 26.23 -0.49
C GLY A 74 -30.77 25.23 -1.49
N CYS A 75 -31.57 24.73 -2.46
CA CYS A 75 -31.03 23.93 -3.55
C CYS A 75 -30.09 24.81 -4.38
N ARG A 76 -28.79 24.67 -4.12
CA ARG A 76 -27.76 25.33 -4.89
C ARG A 76 -27.89 24.81 -6.33
N GLU A 77 -28.23 25.66 -7.27
CA GLU A 77 -28.12 25.30 -8.68
C GLU A 77 -26.74 24.69 -8.94
N PRO A 78 -26.66 23.53 -9.61
CA PRO A 78 -25.37 22.98 -9.94
C PRO A 78 -24.59 24.03 -10.74
N ARG A 79 -23.37 24.35 -10.31
CA ARG A 79 -22.52 25.36 -10.95
C ARG A 79 -22.18 24.97 -12.40
N ASN A 80 -22.35 23.71 -12.73
CA ASN A 80 -22.11 23.16 -14.05
C ASN A 80 -23.43 22.62 -14.60
N HIS A 81 -23.84 23.10 -15.75
CA HIS A 81 -24.99 22.56 -16.49
C HIS A 81 -24.55 21.29 -17.22
N THR A 82 -25.32 20.21 -17.10
CA THR A 82 -25.14 19.03 -17.92
C THR A 82 -25.58 19.37 -19.35
N LEU A 83 -24.63 19.46 -20.27
CA LEU A 83 -24.90 19.68 -21.68
C LEU A 83 -25.11 18.33 -22.38
N PRO A 84 -26.16 18.19 -23.21
CA PRO A 84 -26.32 17.00 -24.04
C PRO A 84 -25.22 16.92 -25.07
N TYR A 85 -24.91 15.70 -25.55
CA TYR A 85 -24.02 15.53 -26.69
C TYR A 85 -24.60 16.22 -27.94
N ALA A 86 -23.80 17.04 -28.61
CA ALA A 86 -24.14 17.54 -29.94
C ALA A 86 -24.15 16.40 -30.97
N LYS A 87 -23.22 15.44 -30.82
CA LYS A 87 -23.17 14.17 -31.53
C LYS A 87 -22.82 13.08 -30.54
N GLN A 88 -23.70 12.10 -30.37
CA GLN A 88 -23.44 10.98 -29.45
C GLN A 88 -22.26 10.17 -29.97
N PRO A 89 -21.24 9.88 -29.10
CA PRO A 89 -20.15 9.00 -29.45
C PRO A 89 -20.65 7.58 -29.78
N GLU A 90 -19.98 6.91 -30.72
CA GLU A 90 -20.27 5.53 -31.08
C GLU A 90 -20.06 4.62 -29.84
N ASN A 91 -20.92 3.62 -29.71
CA ASN A 91 -20.85 2.61 -28.62
C ASN A 91 -20.99 3.19 -27.20
N THR A 92 -21.42 4.43 -27.03
CA THR A 92 -21.66 5.03 -25.71
C THR A 92 -23.16 5.19 -25.46
N ILE A 93 -23.66 4.47 -24.46
CA ILE A 93 -25.06 4.59 -24.02
C ILE A 93 -25.03 5.24 -22.63
N PRO A 94 -25.69 6.41 -22.44
CA PRO A 94 -25.74 7.06 -21.14
C PRO A 94 -26.28 6.12 -20.05
N GLY A 95 -25.57 6.03 -18.91
CA GLY A 95 -25.91 5.14 -17.81
C GLY A 95 -25.40 3.70 -17.93
N VAL A 96 -24.81 3.32 -19.08
CA VAL A 96 -24.15 2.02 -19.27
C VAL A 96 -22.63 2.21 -19.18
N ALA A 97 -21.99 1.43 -18.29
CA ALA A 97 -20.54 1.47 -18.13
C ALA A 97 -19.82 0.86 -19.34
N THR A 98 -18.68 1.46 -19.70
CA THR A 98 -17.72 0.87 -20.66
C THR A 98 -16.44 0.54 -19.91
N TYR A 99 -15.86 -0.63 -20.21
CA TYR A 99 -14.65 -1.12 -19.54
C TYR A 99 -13.46 -1.10 -20.49
N TYR A 100 -12.32 -0.61 -20.01
CA TYR A 100 -11.06 -0.59 -20.74
C TYR A 100 -9.98 -1.27 -19.92
N ALA A 101 -9.18 -2.11 -20.56
CA ALA A 101 -8.04 -2.73 -19.92
C ALA A 101 -6.88 -1.75 -19.78
N SER A 102 -6.21 -1.77 -18.63
CA SER A 102 -5.01 -0.98 -18.36
C SER A 102 -4.20 -1.69 -17.28
N SER A 103 -3.19 -1.04 -16.72
CA SER A 103 -2.53 -1.55 -15.50
C SER A 103 -2.24 -0.41 -14.52
N PHE A 104 -2.41 -0.68 -13.24
CA PHE A 104 -1.99 0.20 -12.15
C PHE A 104 -0.46 0.12 -12.02
N PRO A 105 0.28 1.23 -12.18
CA PRO A 105 1.72 1.23 -12.14
C PRO A 105 2.28 0.89 -10.76
N GLY A 106 3.20 -0.05 -10.70
CA GLY A 106 3.95 -0.38 -9.51
C GLY A 106 5.45 -0.24 -9.73
N GLU A 107 6.21 -0.12 -8.67
CA GLU A 107 7.68 0.05 -8.75
C GLU A 107 8.38 -1.17 -9.34
N PHE A 108 7.92 -2.36 -8.98
CA PHE A 108 8.54 -3.63 -9.38
C PHE A 108 7.63 -4.52 -10.22
N ALA A 109 6.36 -4.24 -10.21
CA ALA A 109 5.36 -4.92 -11.02
C ALA A 109 4.10 -4.06 -11.16
N ASN A 110 3.53 -4.04 -12.36
CA ASN A 110 2.21 -3.45 -12.59
C ASN A 110 1.11 -4.46 -12.28
N GLN A 111 -0.03 -3.96 -11.82
CA GLN A 111 -1.22 -4.76 -11.59
C GLN A 111 -2.21 -4.57 -12.75
N PRO A 112 -2.53 -5.64 -13.51
CA PRO A 112 -3.52 -5.56 -14.60
C PRO A 112 -4.91 -5.23 -14.05
N ILE A 113 -5.55 -4.22 -14.61
CA ILE A 113 -6.86 -3.70 -14.19
C ILE A 113 -7.81 -3.54 -15.37
N LEU A 114 -9.10 -3.49 -15.05
CA LEU A 114 -10.15 -2.95 -15.90
C LEU A 114 -10.63 -1.64 -15.30
N VAL A 115 -10.71 -0.61 -16.13
CA VAL A 115 -11.21 0.70 -15.73
C VAL A 115 -12.64 0.84 -16.21
N GLU A 116 -13.57 0.97 -15.27
CA GLU A 116 -14.95 1.30 -15.55
C GLU A 116 -15.09 2.79 -15.84
N THR A 117 -15.71 3.11 -16.96
CA THR A 117 -15.95 4.49 -17.38
C THR A 117 -17.44 4.72 -17.64
N HIS A 118 -17.94 5.86 -17.21
CA HIS A 118 -19.24 6.35 -17.58
C HIS A 118 -19.07 7.61 -18.42
N GLN A 119 -19.53 7.57 -19.67
CA GLN A 119 -19.39 8.69 -20.60
C GLN A 119 -17.91 9.13 -20.70
N HIS A 120 -17.00 8.17 -20.88
CA HIS A 120 -15.53 8.31 -20.91
C HIS A 120 -14.87 8.79 -19.60
N ARG A 121 -15.62 9.00 -18.54
CA ARG A 121 -15.09 9.39 -17.24
C ARG A 121 -14.77 8.14 -16.40
N PRO A 122 -13.52 7.93 -15.98
CA PRO A 122 -13.15 6.84 -15.07
C PRO A 122 -13.87 6.98 -13.73
N THR A 123 -14.55 5.92 -13.28
CA THR A 123 -15.35 5.92 -12.05
C THR A 123 -14.98 4.82 -11.09
N LYS A 124 -14.45 3.69 -11.60
CA LYS A 124 -14.07 2.55 -10.78
C LYS A 124 -12.94 1.74 -11.39
N ILE A 125 -12.16 1.09 -10.55
CA ILE A 125 -11.11 0.15 -10.94
C ILE A 125 -11.50 -1.25 -10.51
N GLU A 126 -11.34 -2.23 -11.42
CA GLU A 126 -11.47 -3.66 -11.17
C GLU A 126 -10.19 -4.38 -11.58
N GLY A 127 -10.00 -5.61 -11.14
CA GLY A 127 -8.89 -6.44 -11.63
C GLY A 127 -9.19 -7.01 -13.02
N ASN A 128 -8.15 -7.17 -13.84
CA ASN A 128 -8.30 -7.77 -15.16
C ASN A 128 -8.34 -9.31 -15.08
N PRO A 129 -9.45 -9.98 -15.42
CA PRO A 129 -9.56 -11.44 -15.36
C PRO A 129 -8.72 -12.15 -16.43
N SER A 130 -8.32 -11.48 -17.51
CA SER A 130 -7.45 -12.05 -18.55
C SER A 130 -6.05 -12.36 -18.04
N HIS A 131 -5.60 -11.72 -16.95
CA HIS A 131 -4.36 -12.09 -16.29
C HIS A 131 -4.60 -13.25 -15.32
N ARG A 132 -4.02 -14.43 -15.64
CA ARG A 132 -4.33 -15.69 -14.94
C ARG A 132 -3.99 -15.66 -13.44
N ALA A 133 -2.90 -14.99 -13.03
CA ALA A 133 -2.45 -15.00 -11.65
C ALA A 133 -3.39 -14.16 -10.75
N ASN A 134 -3.71 -12.91 -11.11
CA ASN A 134 -4.62 -12.10 -10.33
C ASN A 134 -6.10 -12.43 -10.57
N GLY A 135 -6.45 -12.98 -11.75
CA GLY A 135 -7.77 -13.52 -12.08
C GLY A 135 -8.94 -12.59 -11.74
N GLY A 136 -8.79 -11.29 -11.96
CA GLY A 136 -9.80 -10.29 -11.64
C GLY A 136 -9.69 -9.70 -10.22
N ALA A 137 -8.69 -10.07 -9.42
CA ALA A 137 -8.43 -9.42 -8.15
C ALA A 137 -7.65 -8.12 -8.35
N SER A 138 -7.84 -7.15 -7.45
CA SER A 138 -7.12 -5.87 -7.43
C SER A 138 -6.81 -5.42 -6.00
N SER A 139 -5.72 -4.67 -5.85
CA SER A 139 -5.34 -4.11 -4.56
C SER A 139 -6.22 -2.93 -4.17
N LYS A 140 -6.28 -2.62 -2.88
CA LYS A 140 -6.97 -1.42 -2.39
C LYS A 140 -6.34 -0.13 -2.94
N PHE A 141 -5.03 -0.12 -3.17
CA PHE A 141 -4.33 1.02 -3.75
C PHE A 141 -4.76 1.26 -5.20
N ALA A 142 -4.86 0.18 -5.99
CA ALA A 142 -5.41 0.28 -7.34
C ALA A 142 -6.86 0.77 -7.33
N GLN A 143 -7.72 0.20 -6.45
CA GLN A 143 -9.12 0.63 -6.31
C GLN A 143 -9.23 2.12 -5.94
N ALA A 144 -8.43 2.59 -4.98
CA ALA A 144 -8.47 3.96 -4.49
C ALA A 144 -7.85 4.97 -5.47
N SER A 145 -7.00 4.54 -6.40
CA SER A 145 -6.25 5.42 -7.29
C SER A 145 -7.11 6.25 -8.25
N VAL A 146 -8.37 5.84 -8.49
CA VAL A 146 -9.30 6.66 -9.28
C VAL A 146 -9.59 7.98 -8.59
N LEU A 147 -9.58 8.03 -7.25
CA LEU A 147 -9.79 9.27 -6.50
C LEU A 147 -8.62 10.24 -6.68
N ASP A 148 -7.39 9.73 -6.78
CA ASP A 148 -6.20 10.56 -6.99
C ASP A 148 -6.29 11.36 -8.29
N MET A 149 -6.90 10.80 -9.34
CA MET A 149 -7.10 11.50 -10.59
C MET A 149 -7.91 12.81 -10.41
N TYR A 150 -8.87 12.81 -9.50
CA TYR A 150 -9.74 13.95 -9.19
C TYR A 150 -9.30 14.75 -7.98
N ASP A 151 -8.10 14.49 -7.43
CA ASP A 151 -7.55 15.21 -6.28
C ASP A 151 -7.42 16.71 -6.61
N PRO A 152 -8.14 17.60 -5.88
CA PRO A 152 -8.08 19.04 -6.13
C PRO A 152 -6.72 19.68 -5.78
N ASP A 153 -5.87 18.97 -5.05
CA ASP A 153 -4.56 19.45 -4.63
C ASP A 153 -3.43 19.04 -5.59
N ARG A 154 -3.75 18.28 -6.65
CA ARG A 154 -2.76 17.94 -7.69
C ARG A 154 -2.32 19.17 -8.50
N ALA A 155 -1.10 19.10 -9.01
CA ALA A 155 -0.54 20.17 -9.83
C ALA A 155 -1.31 20.32 -11.16
N GLN A 156 -1.75 21.54 -11.45
CA GLN A 156 -2.52 21.86 -12.66
C GLN A 156 -1.65 22.36 -13.80
N ALA A 157 -0.46 22.89 -13.50
CA ALA A 157 0.46 23.42 -14.50
C ALA A 157 1.91 23.30 -14.04
N SER A 158 2.80 23.25 -15.01
CA SER A 158 4.25 23.32 -14.80
C SER A 158 4.69 24.78 -14.53
N LEU A 159 5.77 24.94 -13.74
CA LEU A 159 6.31 26.24 -13.34
C LEU A 159 7.78 26.33 -13.74
N ALA A 160 8.15 27.42 -14.39
CA ALA A 160 9.56 27.75 -14.63
C ALA A 160 10.29 28.17 -13.33
N ALA A 161 11.59 28.34 -13.42
CA ALA A 161 12.44 28.74 -12.30
C ALA A 161 12.05 30.10 -11.69
N ASP A 162 11.51 31.00 -12.47
CA ASP A 162 10.99 32.31 -12.04
C ASP A 162 9.56 32.25 -11.49
N GLY A 163 8.94 31.05 -11.49
CA GLY A 163 7.57 30.83 -11.03
C GLY A 163 6.51 31.08 -12.11
N SER A 164 6.87 31.46 -13.33
CA SER A 164 5.92 31.61 -14.45
C SER A 164 5.37 30.25 -14.89
N VAL A 165 4.12 30.24 -15.37
CA VAL A 165 3.45 29.03 -15.85
C VAL A 165 4.02 28.61 -17.20
N LEU A 166 4.39 27.35 -17.33
CA LEU A 166 4.82 26.74 -18.58
C LEU A 166 3.67 25.98 -19.24
N SER A 167 3.41 26.26 -20.51
CA SER A 167 2.58 25.37 -21.33
C SER A 167 3.27 24.01 -21.54
N VAL A 168 2.51 22.98 -21.91
CA VAL A 168 3.08 21.65 -22.24
C VAL A 168 4.15 21.74 -23.33
N ALA A 169 3.90 22.57 -24.36
CA ALA A 169 4.87 22.78 -25.44
C ALA A 169 6.15 23.48 -24.92
N ALA A 170 6.01 24.49 -24.05
CA ALA A 170 7.15 25.18 -23.45
C ALA A 170 7.95 24.23 -22.54
N ALA A 171 7.29 23.38 -21.75
CA ALA A 171 7.93 22.36 -20.92
C ALA A 171 8.74 21.36 -21.76
N ARG A 172 8.16 20.84 -22.86
CA ARG A 172 8.86 19.95 -23.80
C ARG A 172 10.05 20.63 -24.47
N ASN A 173 9.92 21.89 -24.87
CA ASN A 173 11.03 22.67 -25.43
C ASN A 173 12.15 22.91 -24.42
N PHE A 174 11.81 23.22 -23.18
CA PHE A 174 12.76 23.31 -22.08
C PHE A 174 13.55 22.01 -21.90
N LEU A 175 12.88 20.85 -21.89
CA LEU A 175 13.52 19.55 -21.77
C LEU A 175 14.45 19.22 -22.94
N ARG A 176 14.08 19.60 -24.18
CA ARG A 176 14.96 19.46 -25.37
C ARG A 176 16.21 20.33 -25.22
N GLY A 177 16.04 21.57 -24.77
CA GLY A 177 17.17 22.47 -24.48
C GLY A 177 18.12 21.90 -23.43
N LEU A 178 17.56 21.37 -22.34
CA LEU A 178 18.33 20.76 -21.26
C LEU A 178 19.12 19.52 -21.73
N ALA A 179 18.49 18.66 -22.55
CA ALA A 179 19.14 17.50 -23.16
C ALA A 179 20.27 17.90 -24.11
N ALA A 180 20.03 18.92 -24.98
CA ALA A 180 21.05 19.44 -25.88
C ALA A 180 22.26 20.03 -25.12
N GLU A 181 22.01 20.79 -24.05
CA GLU A 181 23.07 21.35 -23.20
C GLU A 181 23.91 20.23 -22.53
N ALA A 182 23.26 19.22 -21.97
CA ALA A 182 23.96 18.10 -21.34
C ALA A 182 24.77 17.26 -22.32
N LYS A 183 24.42 17.24 -23.60
CA LYS A 183 25.07 16.45 -24.63
C LYS A 183 26.51 16.92 -24.89
N ALA A 184 26.79 18.23 -24.81
CA ALA A 184 28.13 18.79 -25.02
C ALA A 184 29.17 18.22 -24.04
N GLY A 185 28.78 17.90 -22.80
CA GLY A 185 29.62 17.31 -21.77
C GLY A 185 29.41 15.79 -21.60
N ALA A 186 28.81 15.07 -22.56
CA ALA A 186 28.49 13.64 -22.43
C ALA A 186 27.74 13.31 -21.12
N GLY A 187 26.99 14.27 -20.57
CA GLY A 187 26.24 14.14 -19.33
C GLY A 187 27.04 14.41 -18.04
N ALA A 188 28.23 14.98 -18.14
CA ALA A 188 29.01 15.33 -16.94
C ALA A 188 28.21 16.29 -16.05
N GLY A 189 28.10 15.93 -14.75
CA GLY A 189 27.33 16.69 -13.78
C GLY A 189 25.81 16.53 -13.86
N LEU A 190 25.27 15.74 -14.81
CA LEU A 190 23.85 15.42 -14.91
C LEU A 190 23.54 14.20 -14.02
N ALA A 191 22.48 14.27 -13.24
CA ALA A 191 21.98 13.15 -12.47
C ALA A 191 20.44 13.09 -12.52
N PHE A 192 19.93 11.87 -12.57
CA PHE A 192 18.53 11.56 -12.43
C PHE A 192 18.30 10.82 -11.11
N LEU A 193 17.28 11.22 -10.37
CA LEU A 193 16.71 10.44 -9.28
C LEU A 193 15.30 10.05 -9.67
N ALA A 194 15.01 8.77 -9.66
CA ALA A 194 13.72 8.23 -10.03
C ALA A 194 13.28 7.15 -9.04
N ARG A 195 11.98 6.88 -8.98
CA ARG A 195 11.51 5.66 -8.34
C ARG A 195 11.75 4.46 -9.27
N PRO A 196 11.92 3.25 -8.75
CA PRO A 196 11.92 2.05 -9.59
C PRO A 196 10.64 1.98 -10.44
N SER A 197 10.70 1.32 -11.57
CA SER A 197 9.54 1.13 -12.45
C SER A 197 9.63 -0.17 -13.21
N ALA A 198 8.49 -0.83 -13.36
CA ALA A 198 8.34 -2.04 -14.16
C ALA A 198 8.14 -1.77 -15.68
N SER A 199 8.25 -0.52 -16.13
CA SER A 199 8.03 -0.14 -17.53
C SER A 199 9.19 -0.53 -18.47
N PRO A 200 8.99 -1.42 -19.45
CA PRO A 200 9.99 -1.70 -20.48
C PRO A 200 10.28 -0.49 -21.40
N THR A 201 9.29 0.37 -21.68
CA THR A 201 9.51 1.60 -22.44
C THR A 201 10.47 2.53 -21.71
N ARG A 202 10.25 2.75 -20.41
CA ARG A 202 11.18 3.51 -19.58
C ARG A 202 12.57 2.88 -19.55
N ALA A 203 12.68 1.57 -19.36
CA ALA A 203 13.95 0.87 -19.34
C ALA A 203 14.73 1.06 -20.65
N ARG A 204 14.05 1.01 -21.80
CA ARG A 204 14.61 1.27 -23.12
C ARG A 204 15.12 2.71 -23.25
N LEU A 205 14.32 3.70 -22.83
CA LEU A 205 14.73 5.11 -22.85
C LEU A 205 15.91 5.38 -21.92
N VAL A 206 15.94 4.78 -20.74
CA VAL A 206 17.08 4.89 -19.78
C VAL A 206 18.35 4.25 -20.36
N ALA A 207 18.24 3.12 -21.06
CA ALA A 207 19.37 2.51 -21.74
C ALA A 207 19.93 3.43 -22.86
N ALA A 208 19.05 4.03 -23.66
CA ALA A 208 19.45 5.00 -24.68
C ALA A 208 20.08 6.26 -24.07
N LEU A 209 19.51 6.78 -22.98
CA LEU A 209 20.06 7.89 -22.21
C LEU A 209 21.47 7.57 -21.70
N LYS A 210 21.69 6.42 -21.09
CA LYS A 210 23.02 5.99 -20.58
C LYS A 210 24.05 5.87 -21.71
N ALA A 211 23.61 5.43 -22.90
CA ALA A 211 24.48 5.37 -24.07
C ALA A 211 24.84 6.76 -24.62
N ALA A 212 23.86 7.69 -24.65
CA ALA A 212 24.06 9.07 -25.13
C ALA A 212 24.81 9.96 -24.13
N TYR A 213 24.66 9.69 -22.82
CA TYR A 213 25.23 10.47 -21.73
C TYR A 213 25.99 9.56 -20.75
N PRO A 214 27.15 8.97 -21.14
CA PRO A 214 27.84 7.96 -20.33
C PRO A 214 28.38 8.48 -18.99
N GLN A 215 28.46 9.79 -18.79
CA GLN A 215 28.87 10.42 -17.52
C GLN A 215 27.68 10.83 -16.65
N ALA A 216 26.45 10.67 -17.14
CA ALA A 216 25.25 10.94 -16.35
C ALA A 216 25.02 9.83 -15.32
N ARG A 217 24.54 10.23 -14.15
CA ARG A 217 24.18 9.28 -13.09
C ARG A 217 22.68 9.01 -13.12
N TRP A 218 22.32 7.73 -13.18
CA TRP A 218 20.94 7.27 -13.00
C TRP A 218 20.83 6.57 -11.65
N VAL A 219 19.99 7.11 -10.76
CA VAL A 219 19.79 6.61 -9.40
C VAL A 219 18.33 6.26 -9.22
N GLU A 220 18.07 5.08 -8.70
CA GLU A 220 16.73 4.67 -8.29
C GLU A 220 16.65 4.59 -6.77
N TYR A 221 15.52 5.05 -6.22
CA TYR A 221 15.29 5.08 -4.79
C TYR A 221 13.82 4.79 -4.46
N THR A 222 13.63 3.93 -3.49
CA THR A 222 12.37 3.70 -2.79
C THR A 222 12.64 3.71 -1.28
N PRO A 223 11.80 4.37 -0.46
CA PRO A 223 12.01 4.45 0.99
C PRO A 223 11.75 3.14 1.71
N VAL A 224 10.99 2.24 1.11
CA VAL A 224 10.69 0.91 1.63
C VAL A 224 11.50 -0.11 0.85
N ALA A 225 12.38 -0.84 1.53
CA ALA A 225 13.16 -1.90 0.89
C ALA A 225 12.21 -3.00 0.38
N GLN A 226 12.14 -3.14 -0.94
CA GLN A 226 11.38 -4.19 -1.60
C GLN A 226 12.29 -4.99 -2.53
N ASN A 227 11.92 -6.26 -2.77
CA ASN A 227 12.64 -7.19 -3.66
C ASN A 227 14.11 -7.40 -3.31
N ARG A 228 14.48 -7.33 -2.03
CA ARG A 228 15.84 -7.71 -1.59
C ARG A 228 16.17 -9.14 -2.01
N ALA A 229 15.20 -10.04 -1.96
CA ALA A 229 15.38 -11.42 -2.42
C ALA A 229 15.80 -11.49 -3.89
N ASP A 230 15.18 -10.68 -4.78
CA ASP A 230 15.52 -10.62 -6.21
C ASP A 230 17.00 -10.25 -6.41
N ALA A 231 17.49 -9.24 -5.67
CA ALA A 231 18.90 -8.82 -5.73
C ALA A 231 19.87 -9.90 -5.21
N VAL A 232 19.49 -10.60 -4.14
CA VAL A 232 20.32 -11.63 -3.49
C VAL A 232 20.42 -12.90 -4.33
N LEU A 233 19.30 -13.29 -4.96
CA LEU A 233 19.20 -14.53 -5.74
C LEU A 233 19.53 -14.32 -7.23
N GLY A 234 19.55 -13.07 -7.72
CA GLY A 234 19.63 -12.78 -9.15
C GLY A 234 18.39 -13.26 -9.93
N ALA A 235 17.29 -13.49 -9.23
CA ALA A 235 16.05 -14.00 -9.78
C ALA A 235 14.87 -13.71 -8.84
N ARG A 236 13.68 -13.58 -9.39
CA ARG A 236 12.45 -13.45 -8.62
C ARG A 236 11.84 -14.81 -8.31
N ALA A 237 11.50 -15.01 -7.05
CA ALA A 237 10.73 -16.15 -6.61
C ALA A 237 9.24 -15.92 -6.86
N LEU A 238 8.57 -16.86 -7.49
CA LEU A 238 7.12 -16.90 -7.70
C LEU A 238 6.56 -18.11 -6.92
N PRO A 239 6.14 -17.93 -5.67
CA PRO A 239 5.53 -19.00 -4.87
C PRO A 239 4.17 -19.40 -5.43
N ASP A 240 3.88 -20.70 -5.42
CA ASP A 240 2.58 -21.24 -5.85
C ASP A 240 1.79 -21.64 -4.60
N TYR A 241 1.12 -20.68 -3.98
CA TYR A 241 0.32 -20.91 -2.77
C TYR A 241 -0.90 -21.81 -3.05
N ALA A 242 -1.39 -21.88 -4.29
CA ALA A 242 -2.51 -22.75 -4.63
C ALA A 242 -2.15 -24.24 -4.52
N LYS A 243 -0.88 -24.58 -4.74
CA LYS A 243 -0.37 -25.95 -4.60
C LYS A 243 0.13 -26.27 -3.21
N ALA A 244 0.56 -25.26 -2.48
CA ALA A 244 1.17 -25.46 -1.17
C ALA A 244 0.14 -25.97 -0.15
N ARG A 245 0.43 -27.09 0.49
CA ARG A 245 -0.35 -27.68 1.60
C ARG A 245 0.25 -27.35 2.95
N ARG A 246 1.52 -27.00 2.98
CA ARG A 246 2.27 -26.56 4.17
C ARG A 246 3.03 -25.29 3.80
N VAL A 247 2.75 -24.21 4.49
CA VAL A 247 3.39 -22.91 4.28
C VAL A 247 4.02 -22.44 5.57
N LEU A 248 5.30 -22.06 5.55
CA LEU A 248 5.98 -21.34 6.61
C LEU A 248 6.28 -19.91 6.12
N SER A 249 5.67 -18.93 6.78
CA SER A 249 5.95 -17.51 6.55
C SER A 249 6.87 -16.96 7.64
N LEU A 250 7.98 -16.38 7.22
CA LEU A 250 8.98 -15.76 8.09
C LEU A 250 8.90 -14.23 7.90
N ASP A 251 8.16 -13.56 8.77
CA ASP A 251 7.92 -12.10 8.79
C ASP A 251 7.45 -11.53 7.43
N ARG A 252 6.76 -12.37 6.61
CA ARG A 252 6.16 -11.98 5.34
C ARG A 252 4.64 -11.93 5.45
N ASP A 253 4.08 -10.73 5.37
CA ASP A 253 2.64 -10.51 5.38
C ASP A 253 2.06 -10.55 3.96
N PHE A 254 1.97 -11.76 3.38
CA PHE A 254 1.45 -11.97 2.02
C PHE A 254 -0.09 -11.86 1.91
N LEU A 255 -0.81 -11.78 3.03
CA LEU A 255 -2.25 -11.46 3.10
C LEU A 255 -2.49 -9.97 3.39
N GLY A 256 -1.42 -9.20 3.62
CA GLY A 256 -1.47 -7.79 3.96
C GLY A 256 -1.69 -6.86 2.78
N ALA A 257 -1.25 -5.62 2.94
CA ALA A 257 -1.63 -4.51 2.09
C ALA A 257 -0.70 -4.23 0.91
N HIS A 258 0.24 -5.09 0.60
CA HIS A 258 1.18 -4.85 -0.49
C HIS A 258 0.56 -5.18 -1.85
N ASP A 259 0.75 -4.31 -2.84
CA ASP A 259 0.22 -4.47 -4.20
C ASP A 259 0.68 -5.77 -4.87
N THR A 260 1.89 -6.21 -4.57
CA THR A 260 2.47 -7.43 -5.14
C THR A 260 1.93 -8.72 -4.55
N THR A 261 1.06 -8.65 -3.55
CA THR A 261 0.52 -9.82 -2.83
C THR A 261 -0.88 -10.24 -3.28
N VAL A 262 -1.47 -9.56 -4.25
CA VAL A 262 -2.84 -9.87 -4.73
C VAL A 262 -2.92 -11.29 -5.27
N GLU A 263 -1.96 -11.71 -6.08
CA GLU A 263 -1.86 -13.06 -6.63
C GLU A 263 -1.64 -14.09 -5.52
N ASP A 264 -0.75 -13.79 -4.57
CA ASP A 264 -0.44 -14.65 -3.43
C ASP A 264 -1.67 -14.83 -2.54
N THR A 265 -2.35 -13.72 -2.20
CA THR A 265 -3.57 -13.70 -1.40
C THR A 265 -4.67 -14.55 -2.04
N ARG A 266 -4.92 -14.37 -3.34
CA ARG A 266 -5.92 -15.13 -4.09
C ARG A 266 -5.59 -16.62 -4.15
N ALA A 267 -4.33 -16.94 -4.45
CA ALA A 267 -3.87 -18.33 -4.54
C ALA A 267 -3.99 -19.05 -3.19
N TYR A 268 -3.56 -18.40 -2.10
CA TYR A 268 -3.71 -18.93 -0.75
C TYR A 268 -5.18 -19.08 -0.34
N SER A 269 -6.02 -18.07 -0.58
CA SER A 269 -7.45 -18.13 -0.22
C SER A 269 -8.15 -19.29 -0.93
N SER A 270 -7.81 -19.55 -2.20
CA SER A 270 -8.37 -20.69 -2.92
C SER A 270 -7.92 -22.04 -2.35
N ALA A 271 -6.68 -22.15 -1.87
CA ALA A 271 -6.15 -23.38 -1.25
C ALA A 271 -6.61 -23.57 0.22
N ARG A 272 -7.16 -22.51 0.83
CA ARG A 272 -7.71 -22.50 2.19
C ARG A 272 -9.23 -22.74 2.20
N ARG A 273 -9.89 -22.62 1.07
CA ARG A 273 -11.32 -22.86 0.94
C ARG A 273 -11.61 -24.37 1.08
N ALA A 274 -12.58 -24.69 1.90
CA ALA A 274 -13.07 -26.05 2.09
C ALA A 274 -14.59 -26.02 2.28
N ASP A 275 -15.33 -26.51 1.29
CA ASP A 275 -16.80 -26.60 1.32
C ASP A 275 -17.27 -28.00 1.79
N THR A 276 -16.36 -29.00 1.83
CA THR A 276 -16.60 -30.35 2.26
C THR A 276 -15.52 -30.85 3.22
N ALA A 277 -15.82 -31.90 4.01
CA ALA A 277 -14.86 -32.55 4.91
C ALA A 277 -13.61 -33.07 4.16
N ALA A 278 -13.79 -33.65 2.97
CA ALA A 278 -12.69 -34.15 2.14
C ALA A 278 -11.77 -33.03 1.61
N GLU A 279 -12.31 -31.81 1.39
CA GLU A 279 -11.53 -30.62 1.04
C GLU A 279 -10.81 -30.05 2.26
N ALA A 280 -11.45 -30.11 3.45
CA ALA A 280 -10.82 -29.66 4.70
C ALA A 280 -9.55 -30.46 5.03
N GLU A 281 -9.51 -31.78 4.73
CA GLU A 281 -8.31 -32.60 4.88
C GLU A 281 -7.14 -32.13 4.00
N LYS A 282 -7.45 -31.51 2.85
CA LYS A 282 -6.47 -31.00 1.88
C LYS A 282 -6.15 -29.51 2.07
N MET A 283 -6.78 -28.84 3.01
CA MET A 283 -6.61 -27.42 3.27
C MET A 283 -5.16 -27.08 3.67
N THR A 284 -4.68 -25.95 3.20
CA THR A 284 -3.32 -25.47 3.51
C THR A 284 -3.18 -25.20 5.01
N ARG A 285 -2.11 -25.71 5.63
CA ARG A 285 -1.70 -25.37 6.99
C ARG A 285 -0.65 -24.28 6.94
N LEU A 286 -0.87 -23.22 7.71
CA LEU A 286 -0.02 -22.01 7.75
C LEU A 286 0.70 -21.90 9.09
N TYR A 287 2.02 -21.91 9.03
CA TYR A 287 2.93 -21.56 10.11
C TYR A 287 3.44 -20.14 9.88
N VAL A 288 3.40 -19.30 10.92
CA VAL A 288 3.89 -17.91 10.82
C VAL A 288 4.85 -17.61 11.96
N VAL A 289 5.99 -17.04 11.63
CA VAL A 289 6.93 -16.45 12.57
C VAL A 289 7.02 -14.96 12.24
N GLU A 290 6.58 -14.10 13.14
CA GLU A 290 6.51 -12.66 12.87
C GLU A 290 6.75 -11.79 14.11
N SER A 291 7.16 -10.55 13.87
CA SER A 291 7.48 -9.59 14.92
C SER A 291 6.28 -8.71 15.29
N VAL A 292 5.56 -8.21 14.32
CA VAL A 292 4.33 -7.43 14.48
C VAL A 292 3.15 -8.28 14.03
N PHE A 293 2.04 -8.19 14.74
CA PHE A 293 0.85 -8.98 14.41
C PHE A 293 0.25 -8.49 13.09
N SER A 294 0.16 -9.39 12.11
CA SER A 294 -0.28 -9.12 10.74
C SER A 294 -1.53 -9.91 10.35
N LEU A 295 -2.11 -9.60 9.18
CA LEU A 295 -3.20 -10.40 8.61
C LEU A 295 -2.79 -11.85 8.35
N THR A 296 -1.56 -12.07 7.89
CA THR A 296 -1.01 -13.43 7.70
C THR A 296 -0.88 -14.14 9.04
N GLY A 297 -0.43 -13.44 10.09
CA GLY A 297 -0.39 -14.00 11.44
C GLY A 297 -1.76 -14.29 12.04
N ALA A 298 -2.77 -13.47 11.73
CA ALA A 298 -4.15 -13.70 12.16
C ALA A 298 -4.78 -14.92 11.49
N ALA A 299 -4.35 -15.26 10.26
CA ALA A 299 -4.81 -16.43 9.52
C ALA A 299 -4.01 -17.72 9.83
N ALA A 300 -2.97 -17.65 10.68
CA ALA A 300 -2.08 -18.77 10.96
C ALA A 300 -2.74 -19.87 11.79
N ASP A 301 -2.47 -21.12 11.46
CA ASP A 301 -2.81 -22.28 12.30
C ASP A 301 -1.81 -22.40 13.48
N HIS A 302 -0.53 -22.08 13.22
CA HIS A 302 0.53 -22.08 14.21
C HIS A 302 1.34 -20.79 14.09
N ARG A 303 1.44 -20.04 15.17
CA ARG A 303 2.11 -18.74 15.19
C ARG A 303 3.18 -18.66 16.28
N LEU A 304 4.36 -18.16 15.93
CA LEU A 304 5.46 -17.89 16.83
C LEU A 304 5.80 -16.39 16.79
N ARG A 305 5.84 -15.74 17.93
CA ARG A 305 6.27 -14.34 18.06
C ARG A 305 7.79 -14.28 18.22
N ALA A 306 8.46 -13.55 17.34
CA ALA A 306 9.89 -13.31 17.44
C ALA A 306 10.23 -11.92 16.85
N SER A 307 11.23 -11.25 17.36
CA SER A 307 11.70 -9.99 16.79
C SER A 307 12.28 -10.19 15.39
N SER A 308 12.07 -9.24 14.47
CA SER A 308 12.51 -9.37 13.06
C SER A 308 14.00 -9.67 12.92
N SER A 309 14.84 -9.05 13.75
CA SER A 309 16.27 -9.37 13.77
C SER A 309 16.53 -10.83 14.15
N HIS A 310 15.78 -11.42 15.05
CA HIS A 310 15.89 -12.85 15.38
C HIS A 310 15.34 -13.74 14.27
N ILE A 311 14.32 -13.31 13.51
CA ILE A 311 13.73 -14.08 12.42
C ILE A 311 14.74 -14.32 11.30
N SER A 312 15.68 -13.40 11.03
CA SER A 312 16.77 -13.65 10.09
C SER A 312 17.63 -14.85 10.49
N GLY A 313 17.94 -15.01 11.78
CA GLY A 313 18.64 -16.18 12.29
C GLY A 313 17.77 -17.44 12.33
N LEU A 314 16.47 -17.30 12.66
CA LEU A 314 15.52 -18.40 12.61
C LEU A 314 15.39 -18.98 11.21
N ALA A 315 15.44 -18.15 10.16
CA ALA A 315 15.44 -18.62 8.77
C ALA A 315 16.59 -19.59 8.48
N LEU A 316 17.78 -19.31 9.02
CA LEU A 316 18.93 -20.20 8.91
C LEU A 316 18.72 -21.49 9.71
N LEU A 317 18.13 -21.42 10.91
CA LEU A 317 17.83 -22.60 11.74
C LEU A 317 16.78 -23.50 11.08
N PHE A 318 15.68 -22.92 10.55
CA PHE A 318 14.68 -23.68 9.79
C PHE A 318 15.30 -24.35 8.58
N ALA A 319 16.14 -23.64 7.82
CA ALA A 319 16.83 -24.21 6.67
C ALA A 319 17.79 -25.34 7.08
N ALA A 320 18.56 -25.17 8.15
CA ALA A 320 19.44 -26.22 8.67
C ALA A 320 18.67 -27.46 9.09
N GLU A 321 17.52 -27.30 9.74
CA GLU A 321 16.66 -28.42 10.15
C GLU A 321 16.03 -29.12 8.95
N VAL A 322 15.56 -28.37 7.93
CA VAL A 322 15.07 -28.98 6.66
C VAL A 322 16.17 -29.79 6.00
N LEU A 323 17.40 -29.25 5.90
CA LEU A 323 18.55 -29.96 5.34
C LEU A 323 18.89 -31.20 6.14
N ALA A 324 18.83 -31.15 7.48
CA ALA A 324 19.09 -32.29 8.35
C ALA A 324 18.06 -33.41 8.14
N GLN A 325 16.78 -33.09 8.14
CA GLN A 325 15.71 -34.07 7.93
C GLN A 325 15.67 -34.64 6.49
N LYS A 326 16.26 -33.91 5.52
CA LYS A 326 16.48 -34.40 4.15
C LYS A 326 17.83 -35.11 3.96
N GLY A 327 18.63 -35.27 5.03
CA GLY A 327 19.90 -36.03 4.99
C GLY A 327 21.05 -35.27 4.31
N SER A 328 21.01 -33.95 4.22
CA SER A 328 22.06 -33.13 3.62
C SER A 328 23.29 -32.98 4.55
N ALA A 329 24.47 -33.15 4.03
CA ALA A 329 25.72 -32.90 4.75
C ALA A 329 25.90 -31.41 5.15
N ASP A 330 25.25 -30.50 4.47
CA ASP A 330 25.33 -29.05 4.71
C ASP A 330 24.58 -28.58 5.96
N ALA A 331 23.75 -29.43 6.56
CA ALA A 331 22.90 -29.09 7.71
C ALA A 331 23.70 -28.60 8.93
N ALA A 332 24.71 -29.35 9.32
CA ALA A 332 25.60 -29.02 10.47
C ALA A 332 26.37 -27.72 10.22
N ALA A 333 26.89 -27.54 9.01
CA ALA A 333 27.61 -26.34 8.60
C ALA A 333 26.70 -25.08 8.64
N LEU A 334 25.46 -25.18 8.22
CA LEU A 334 24.50 -24.07 8.31
C LEU A 334 24.10 -23.78 9.76
N LYS A 335 23.80 -24.81 10.55
CA LYS A 335 23.43 -24.67 11.96
C LYS A 335 24.50 -23.99 12.79
N SER A 336 25.80 -24.32 12.54
CA SER A 336 26.91 -23.71 13.27
C SER A 336 27.11 -22.22 13.00
N LYS A 337 26.46 -21.67 11.96
CA LYS A 337 26.52 -20.24 11.63
C LYS A 337 25.57 -19.36 12.45
N VAL A 338 24.72 -19.94 13.30
CA VAL A 338 23.69 -19.20 14.05
C VAL A 338 24.00 -19.23 15.53
N SER A 339 23.94 -18.05 16.17
CA SER A 339 24.07 -17.90 17.62
C SER A 339 23.09 -16.84 18.15
N GLY A 340 22.85 -16.88 19.47
CA GLY A 340 22.01 -15.88 20.16
C GLY A 340 20.49 -16.01 19.94
N ILE A 341 20.01 -17.06 19.27
CA ILE A 341 18.59 -17.31 19.08
C ILE A 341 18.06 -18.18 20.23
N ASN A 342 17.08 -17.65 20.94
CA ASN A 342 16.33 -18.39 21.97
C ASN A 342 14.94 -18.71 21.45
N VAL A 343 14.73 -19.95 21.02
CA VAL A 343 13.44 -20.48 20.55
C VAL A 343 13.27 -21.90 21.08
N LYS A 344 12.03 -22.30 21.34
CA LYS A 344 11.74 -23.70 21.67
C LYS A 344 12.11 -24.58 20.48
N ALA A 345 13.11 -25.44 20.66
CA ALA A 345 13.62 -26.31 19.57
C ALA A 345 12.50 -27.18 18.97
N GLU A 346 11.60 -27.69 19.81
CA GLU A 346 10.44 -28.47 19.42
C GLU A 346 9.57 -27.76 18.36
N TRP A 347 9.35 -26.43 18.51
CA TRP A 347 8.55 -25.68 17.54
C TRP A 347 9.19 -25.70 16.13
N VAL A 348 10.53 -25.58 16.05
CA VAL A 348 11.26 -25.64 14.79
C VAL A 348 11.22 -27.06 14.21
N THR A 349 11.50 -28.07 15.03
CA THR A 349 11.56 -29.48 14.61
C THR A 349 10.21 -29.99 14.13
N GLU A 350 9.12 -29.70 14.85
CA GLU A 350 7.77 -30.15 14.48
C GLU A 350 7.24 -29.41 13.25
N CYS A 351 7.46 -28.10 13.14
CA CYS A 351 7.12 -27.34 11.94
C CYS A 351 7.84 -27.91 10.71
N VAL A 352 9.14 -28.16 10.82
CA VAL A 352 9.93 -28.72 9.71
C VAL A 352 9.51 -30.16 9.40
N ALA A 353 9.20 -30.98 10.40
CA ALA A 353 8.74 -32.33 10.18
C ALA A 353 7.42 -32.37 9.38
N ASP A 354 6.50 -31.43 9.64
CA ASP A 354 5.26 -31.32 8.84
C ASP A 354 5.52 -30.82 7.41
N LEU A 355 6.46 -29.86 7.22
CA LEU A 355 6.90 -29.43 5.89
C LEU A 355 7.56 -30.56 5.10
N VAL A 356 8.39 -31.36 5.74
CA VAL A 356 9.12 -32.48 5.11
C VAL A 356 8.21 -33.62 4.72
N LYS A 357 7.12 -33.84 5.48
CA LYS A 357 6.07 -34.85 5.18
C LYS A 357 5.23 -34.49 3.96
N ALA A 358 5.16 -33.23 3.59
CA ALA A 358 4.39 -32.82 2.42
C ALA A 358 4.96 -33.42 1.14
N ALA A 359 4.11 -33.69 0.16
CA ALA A 359 4.56 -34.19 -1.12
C ALA A 359 5.39 -33.13 -1.87
N LYS A 360 6.20 -33.55 -2.82
CA LYS A 360 7.00 -32.65 -3.65
C LYS A 360 6.09 -31.60 -4.34
N GLY A 361 6.40 -30.34 -4.15
CA GLY A 361 5.62 -29.20 -4.66
C GLY A 361 4.46 -28.78 -3.76
N GLU A 362 4.31 -29.34 -2.55
CA GLU A 362 3.26 -28.99 -1.59
C GLU A 362 3.77 -28.28 -0.33
N ALA A 363 5.09 -28.18 -0.13
CA ALA A 363 5.69 -27.39 0.92
C ALA A 363 6.21 -26.05 0.37
N LEU A 364 6.17 -25.00 1.18
CA LEU A 364 6.61 -23.67 0.80
C LEU A 364 7.14 -22.91 2.02
N ILE A 365 8.31 -22.30 1.90
CA ILE A 365 8.85 -21.35 2.87
C ILE A 365 9.00 -19.99 2.18
N VAL A 366 8.45 -18.95 2.79
CA VAL A 366 8.56 -17.57 2.31
C VAL A 366 9.14 -16.65 3.38
N ALA A 367 9.84 -15.61 2.96
CA ALA A 367 10.51 -14.66 3.84
C ALA A 367 10.14 -13.23 3.48
N GLY A 368 9.98 -12.35 4.48
CA GLY A 368 9.77 -10.92 4.28
C GLY A 368 10.99 -10.27 3.64
N ASP A 369 10.76 -9.36 2.71
CA ASP A 369 11.83 -8.72 1.92
C ASP A 369 12.86 -7.96 2.76
N HIS A 370 12.48 -7.52 3.95
CA HIS A 370 13.35 -6.81 4.89
C HIS A 370 14.34 -7.71 5.64
N LEU A 371 14.17 -9.04 5.60
CA LEU A 371 15.10 -9.97 6.25
C LEU A 371 16.50 -9.92 5.60
N SER A 372 17.49 -10.44 6.30
CA SER A 372 18.87 -10.40 5.83
C SER A 372 19.06 -11.17 4.51
N ALA A 373 20.08 -10.78 3.74
CA ALA A 373 20.46 -11.48 2.51
C ALA A 373 20.69 -12.99 2.75
N ASP A 374 21.26 -13.33 3.90
CA ASP A 374 21.56 -14.73 4.27
C ASP A 374 20.29 -15.50 4.65
N ALA A 375 19.26 -14.83 5.20
CA ALA A 375 17.94 -15.44 5.39
C ALA A 375 17.30 -15.84 4.05
N HIS A 376 17.35 -14.98 3.03
CA HIS A 376 16.84 -15.32 1.69
C HIS A 376 17.62 -16.46 1.03
N ARG A 377 18.98 -16.52 1.19
CA ARG A 377 19.77 -17.66 0.74
C ARG A 377 19.39 -18.96 1.44
N ALA A 378 19.21 -18.90 2.76
CA ALA A 378 18.80 -20.06 3.57
C ALA A 378 17.41 -20.58 3.16
N VAL A 379 16.43 -19.67 2.98
CA VAL A 379 15.07 -20.02 2.51
C VAL A 379 15.13 -20.64 1.10
N PHE A 380 15.97 -20.13 0.21
CA PHE A 380 16.17 -20.74 -1.10
C PHE A 380 16.67 -22.19 -0.99
N LEU A 381 17.71 -22.45 -0.18
CA LEU A 381 18.26 -23.80 0.03
C LEU A 381 17.22 -24.76 0.64
N ALA A 382 16.46 -24.29 1.62
CA ALA A 382 15.37 -25.07 2.21
C ALA A 382 14.29 -25.42 1.20
N ASN A 383 13.83 -24.45 0.40
CA ASN A 383 12.84 -24.67 -0.65
C ASN A 383 13.35 -25.65 -1.74
N GLN A 384 14.63 -25.56 -2.08
CA GLN A 384 15.27 -26.49 -3.01
C GLN A 384 15.27 -27.93 -2.45
N ALA A 385 15.65 -28.11 -1.18
CA ALA A 385 15.66 -29.41 -0.51
C ALA A 385 14.26 -30.02 -0.33
N LEU A 386 13.25 -29.18 -0.10
CA LEU A 386 11.84 -29.60 -0.03
C LEU A 386 11.25 -29.93 -1.42
N GLY A 387 11.86 -29.45 -2.50
CA GLY A 387 11.24 -29.44 -3.81
C GLY A 387 9.99 -28.57 -3.84
N ALA A 388 10.06 -27.41 -3.21
CA ALA A 388 8.95 -26.53 -2.92
C ALA A 388 8.20 -26.02 -4.16
N ALA A 389 6.96 -25.57 -3.95
CA ALA A 389 6.11 -24.93 -4.97
C ALA A 389 6.57 -23.51 -5.30
N VAL A 390 7.79 -23.34 -5.79
CA VAL A 390 8.37 -22.04 -6.18
C VAL A 390 8.96 -22.13 -7.58
N LYS A 391 8.61 -21.18 -8.43
CA LYS A 391 9.30 -20.95 -9.70
C LYS A 391 10.23 -19.75 -9.53
N TYR A 392 11.36 -19.75 -10.22
CA TYR A 392 12.27 -18.63 -10.28
C TYR A 392 12.33 -18.10 -11.71
N VAL A 393 12.26 -16.78 -11.85
CA VAL A 393 12.30 -16.09 -13.14
C VAL A 393 13.40 -15.05 -13.18
N ALA A 394 13.96 -14.81 -14.36
CA ALA A 394 14.99 -13.79 -14.55
C ALA A 394 14.37 -12.40 -14.44
N VAL A 395 14.97 -11.55 -13.64
CA VAL A 395 14.56 -10.14 -13.50
C VAL A 395 15.74 -9.21 -13.79
N PRO A 396 15.48 -7.96 -14.23
CA PRO A 396 16.54 -6.97 -14.38
C PRO A 396 17.28 -6.77 -13.05
N ALA A 397 18.60 -6.64 -13.12
CA ALA A 397 19.40 -6.31 -11.96
C ALA A 397 18.97 -4.94 -11.41
N PRO A 398 18.89 -4.77 -10.07
CA PRO A 398 18.57 -3.47 -9.48
C PRO A 398 19.63 -2.43 -9.83
N ALA A 399 19.19 -1.18 -9.97
CA ALA A 399 20.12 -0.09 -10.26
C ALA A 399 21.06 0.18 -9.08
N ALA A 400 22.33 0.41 -9.40
CA ALA A 400 23.30 1.05 -8.52
C ALA A 400 23.82 2.29 -9.26
N PRO A 401 23.91 3.45 -8.66
CA PRO A 401 24.17 3.82 -7.26
C PRO A 401 22.92 4.15 -6.44
N THR A 402 23.12 4.44 -5.14
CA THR A 402 22.06 4.74 -4.16
C THR A 402 21.80 6.24 -4.02
N ILE A 403 20.67 6.64 -3.41
CA ILE A 403 20.34 8.05 -3.11
C ILE A 403 21.43 8.72 -2.26
N ALA A 404 22.09 7.99 -1.37
CA ALA A 404 23.21 8.51 -0.57
C ALA A 404 24.37 9.03 -1.45
N SER A 405 24.58 8.44 -2.62
CA SER A 405 25.62 8.90 -3.56
C SER A 405 25.31 10.28 -4.16
N LEU A 406 24.05 10.65 -4.30
CA LEU A 406 23.65 11.99 -4.76
C LEU A 406 23.84 13.04 -3.66
N ALA A 407 23.60 12.69 -2.40
CA ALA A 407 23.85 13.56 -1.27
C ALA A 407 25.34 13.80 -1.03
N ALA A 408 26.17 12.72 -1.17
CA ALA A 408 27.62 12.81 -1.01
C ALA A 408 28.32 13.57 -2.16
N GLN A 409 27.78 13.47 -3.37
CA GLN A 409 28.30 14.11 -4.57
C GLN A 409 27.16 14.80 -5.33
N PRO A 410 26.75 16.03 -4.92
CA PRO A 410 25.68 16.76 -5.57
C PRO A 410 25.90 16.93 -7.08
N ALA A 411 24.82 16.84 -7.84
CA ALA A 411 24.83 17.06 -9.28
C ALA A 411 24.87 18.55 -9.62
N GLN A 412 25.37 18.91 -10.79
CA GLN A 412 25.20 20.27 -11.33
C GLN A 412 23.77 20.46 -11.86
N THR A 413 23.27 19.45 -12.59
CA THR A 413 21.88 19.38 -13.05
C THR A 413 21.24 18.14 -12.44
N LEU A 414 20.21 18.34 -11.63
CA LEU A 414 19.47 17.28 -10.96
C LEU A 414 18.04 17.20 -11.51
N VAL A 415 17.67 16.04 -12.06
CA VAL A 415 16.32 15.75 -12.53
C VAL A 415 15.68 14.73 -11.57
N ILE A 416 14.56 15.08 -10.94
CA ILE A 416 13.84 14.26 -9.95
C ILE A 416 12.52 13.81 -10.57
N LEU A 417 12.37 12.50 -10.76
CA LEU A 417 11.22 11.86 -11.40
C LEU A 417 10.36 11.13 -10.35
N GLY A 418 9.30 11.77 -9.88
CA GLY A 418 8.43 11.21 -8.85
C GLY A 418 9.09 11.13 -7.45
N GLY A 419 8.47 10.39 -6.53
CA GLY A 419 8.90 10.27 -5.14
C GLY A 419 8.81 11.57 -4.34
N ASN A 420 9.19 11.54 -3.06
CA ASN A 420 9.28 12.73 -2.21
C ASN A 420 10.54 12.69 -1.30
N PRO A 421 11.74 12.67 -1.89
CA PRO A 421 12.98 12.40 -1.15
C PRO A 421 13.35 13.44 -0.08
N VAL A 422 12.73 14.61 -0.06
CA VAL A 422 12.90 15.57 1.06
C VAL A 422 12.15 15.11 2.31
N TYR A 423 11.06 14.35 2.14
CA TYR A 423 10.29 13.77 3.22
C TYR A 423 10.75 12.34 3.55
N ASP A 424 10.92 11.48 2.53
CA ASP A 424 11.03 10.02 2.69
C ASP A 424 12.47 9.47 2.61
N ALA A 425 13.49 10.31 2.37
CA ALA A 425 14.87 9.84 2.38
C ALA A 425 15.31 9.42 3.79
N PRO A 426 16.24 8.44 3.90
CA PRO A 426 16.82 8.06 5.18
C PRO A 426 17.42 9.28 5.91
N ALA A 427 17.33 9.30 7.23
CA ALA A 427 17.73 10.43 8.07
C ALA A 427 19.25 10.77 8.00
N ASP A 428 20.06 9.83 7.54
CA ASP A 428 21.48 9.99 7.24
C ASP A 428 21.74 10.54 5.83
N VAL A 429 20.69 10.79 5.04
CA VAL A 429 20.75 11.37 3.68
C VAL A 429 20.04 12.73 3.66
N ASN A 430 20.81 13.82 3.68
CA ASN A 430 20.24 15.17 3.57
C ASN A 430 19.96 15.53 2.11
N PHE A 431 18.82 15.08 1.58
CA PHE A 431 18.51 15.30 0.17
C PHE A 431 18.13 16.76 -0.14
N ALA A 432 17.56 17.50 0.80
CA ALA A 432 17.31 18.94 0.65
C ALA A 432 18.59 19.73 0.41
N ALA A 433 19.71 19.34 1.05
CA ALA A 433 21.02 19.94 0.80
C ALA A 433 21.52 19.63 -0.62
N ALA A 434 21.28 18.43 -1.14
CA ALA A 434 21.64 18.07 -2.52
C ALA A 434 20.87 18.92 -3.56
N ILE A 435 19.57 19.18 -3.31
CA ILE A 435 18.76 20.09 -4.14
C ILE A 435 19.37 21.49 -4.13
N LYS A 436 19.69 22.02 -2.94
CA LYS A 436 20.26 23.38 -2.79
C LYS A 436 21.64 23.51 -3.43
N ALA A 437 22.43 22.47 -3.45
CA ALA A 437 23.78 22.47 -4.03
C ALA A 437 23.78 22.35 -5.57
N ALA A 438 22.71 21.90 -6.19
CA ALA A 438 22.60 21.79 -7.64
C ALA A 438 22.40 23.17 -8.27
N LYS A 439 23.06 23.41 -9.44
CA LYS A 439 22.89 24.66 -10.19
C LYS A 439 21.55 24.73 -10.92
N LYS A 440 21.07 23.58 -11.42
CA LYS A 440 19.78 23.42 -12.06
C LYS A 440 19.06 22.25 -11.45
N VAL A 441 17.79 22.43 -11.07
CA VAL A 441 16.94 21.35 -10.57
C VAL A 441 15.65 21.32 -11.38
N VAL A 442 15.27 20.13 -11.82
CA VAL A 442 14.00 19.85 -12.50
C VAL A 442 13.26 18.79 -11.71
N ARG A 443 12.02 19.06 -11.40
CA ARG A 443 11.13 18.14 -10.65
C ARG A 443 9.93 17.78 -11.48
N LEU A 444 9.72 16.49 -11.78
CA LEU A 444 8.44 15.97 -12.22
C LEU A 444 7.67 15.51 -10.98
N GLY A 445 6.58 16.18 -10.64
CA GLY A 445 5.82 15.92 -9.42
C GLY A 445 4.31 15.94 -9.64
N TYR A 446 3.60 15.07 -8.89
CA TYR A 446 2.15 14.99 -8.95
C TYR A 446 1.48 16.12 -8.15
N HIS A 447 2.07 16.49 -7.02
CA HIS A 447 1.67 17.64 -6.21
C HIS A 447 2.67 18.78 -6.36
N GLY A 448 2.15 20.00 -6.43
CA GLY A 448 2.94 21.21 -6.60
C GLY A 448 3.66 21.65 -5.32
N PRO A 449 4.41 22.76 -5.37
CA PRO A 449 5.23 23.25 -4.25
C PRO A 449 4.46 23.56 -2.97
N SER A 450 3.16 23.75 -3.03
CA SER A 450 2.31 23.98 -1.84
C SER A 450 1.89 22.71 -1.14
N PHE A 451 2.06 21.54 -1.78
CA PHE A 451 1.51 20.26 -1.33
C PHE A 451 2.50 19.09 -1.38
N ASP A 452 3.81 19.39 -1.57
CA ASP A 452 4.87 18.37 -1.63
C ASP A 452 6.20 18.97 -1.17
N GLU A 453 6.88 18.33 -0.21
CA GLU A 453 8.10 18.81 0.42
C GLU A 453 9.25 18.95 -0.59
N THR A 454 9.39 17.98 -1.50
CA THR A 454 10.45 18.03 -2.54
C THR A 454 10.16 19.12 -3.56
N SER A 455 8.90 19.28 -3.99
CA SER A 455 8.49 20.34 -4.90
C SER A 455 8.67 21.72 -4.26
N ALA A 456 8.39 21.86 -2.96
CA ALA A 456 8.65 23.08 -2.19
C ALA A 456 10.15 23.40 -2.13
N ALA A 457 11.01 22.40 -1.87
CA ALA A 457 12.46 22.58 -1.85
C ALA A 457 13.03 22.96 -3.23
N VAL A 458 12.50 22.37 -4.31
CA VAL A 458 12.87 22.72 -5.68
C VAL A 458 12.50 24.17 -6.01
N LYS A 459 11.29 24.61 -5.65
CA LYS A 459 10.87 26.00 -5.80
C LYS A 459 11.77 26.95 -5.02
N ALA A 460 12.13 26.61 -3.78
CA ALA A 460 13.02 27.41 -2.96
C ALA A 460 14.45 27.50 -3.54
N ALA A 461 14.88 26.53 -4.32
CA ALA A 461 16.14 26.52 -5.07
C ALA A 461 16.03 27.16 -6.48
N ALA A 462 14.95 27.88 -6.79
CA ALA A 462 14.64 28.40 -8.12
C ALA A 462 14.73 27.34 -9.23
N GLY A 463 14.26 26.13 -8.94
CA GLY A 463 14.20 25.02 -9.90
C GLY A 463 12.90 25.02 -10.72
N THR A 464 12.91 24.28 -11.80
CA THR A 464 11.74 24.08 -12.67
C THR A 464 10.88 22.95 -12.14
N PHE A 465 9.59 23.20 -11.97
CA PHE A 465 8.60 22.19 -11.61
C PHE A 465 7.77 21.80 -12.83
N LEU A 466 7.69 20.51 -13.11
CA LEU A 466 6.86 19.91 -14.15
C LEU A 466 5.71 19.17 -13.51
N ALA A 467 4.48 19.53 -13.86
CA ALA A 467 3.27 18.86 -13.38
C ALA A 467 3.13 17.48 -14.06
N SER A 468 3.01 16.42 -13.27
CA SER A 468 2.90 15.04 -13.74
C SER A 468 1.46 14.66 -14.06
N SER A 469 1.25 13.98 -15.20
CA SER A 469 -0.04 13.36 -15.55
C SER A 469 -0.35 12.17 -14.63
N HIS A 470 -1.63 11.91 -14.43
CA HIS A 470 -2.09 10.67 -13.81
C HIS A 470 -1.98 9.50 -14.80
N TYR A 471 -1.82 8.26 -14.32
CA TYR A 471 -1.66 7.11 -15.22
C TYR A 471 -2.92 6.82 -16.06
N LEU A 472 -4.12 7.22 -15.62
CA LEU A 472 -5.36 7.13 -16.39
C LEU A 472 -5.50 8.24 -17.46
N GLU A 473 -4.57 9.17 -17.53
CA GLU A 473 -4.51 10.29 -18.51
C GLU A 473 -3.30 10.17 -19.44
N SER A 474 -2.49 9.13 -19.31
CA SER A 474 -1.19 9.08 -20.00
C SER A 474 -0.84 7.68 -20.49
N TRP A 475 -0.07 7.63 -21.59
CA TRP A 475 0.48 6.39 -22.12
C TRP A 475 1.74 5.99 -21.37
N SER A 476 1.79 4.72 -20.99
CA SER A 476 2.96 4.01 -20.47
C SER A 476 2.74 2.51 -20.64
N ASP A 477 3.58 1.72 -20.01
CA ASP A 477 3.50 0.26 -20.00
C ASP A 477 4.09 -0.32 -18.70
N GLY A 478 4.03 -1.63 -18.54
CA GLY A 478 4.64 -2.30 -17.42
C GLY A 478 4.78 -3.80 -17.60
N ARG A 479 5.36 -4.43 -16.58
CA ARG A 479 5.37 -5.88 -16.43
C ARG A 479 4.75 -6.27 -15.10
N THR A 480 4.01 -7.35 -15.10
CA THR A 480 3.47 -7.97 -13.89
C THR A 480 4.56 -8.70 -13.10
N VAL A 481 4.23 -9.25 -11.95
CA VAL A 481 5.16 -9.97 -11.08
C VAL A 481 5.87 -11.11 -11.83
N ASP A 482 5.17 -11.83 -12.71
CA ASP A 482 5.71 -12.91 -13.53
C ASP A 482 6.38 -12.43 -14.83
N GLY A 483 6.36 -11.11 -15.09
CA GLY A 483 6.96 -10.49 -16.26
C GLY A 483 6.03 -10.33 -17.47
N THR A 484 4.75 -10.70 -17.38
CA THR A 484 3.78 -10.49 -18.45
C THR A 484 3.70 -9.00 -18.80
N TYR A 485 3.82 -8.66 -20.09
CA TYR A 485 3.79 -7.29 -20.57
C TYR A 485 2.37 -6.76 -20.67
N VAL A 486 2.12 -5.60 -20.08
CA VAL A 486 0.80 -4.98 -19.91
C VAL A 486 0.82 -3.51 -20.31
N PRO A 487 -0.26 -2.96 -20.87
CA PRO A 487 -0.36 -1.54 -21.20
C PRO A 487 -0.72 -0.70 -19.97
N VAL A 488 -0.30 0.55 -19.98
CA VAL A 488 -0.92 1.66 -19.27
C VAL A 488 -1.47 2.58 -20.34
N GLN A 489 -2.79 2.57 -20.55
CA GLN A 489 -3.43 3.40 -21.56
C GLN A 489 -4.35 4.44 -20.94
N PRO A 490 -4.40 5.67 -21.47
CA PRO A 490 -5.27 6.73 -20.96
C PRO A 490 -6.74 6.42 -21.21
N MET A 491 -7.59 6.81 -20.28
CA MET A 491 -9.04 6.75 -20.39
C MET A 491 -9.62 8.06 -20.93
N ILE A 492 -8.93 9.16 -20.66
CA ILE A 492 -9.28 10.52 -21.06
C ILE A 492 -8.01 11.30 -21.41
N ASP A 493 -8.17 12.43 -22.08
CA ASP A 493 -7.14 13.44 -22.18
C ASP A 493 -6.78 14.01 -20.80
N PRO A 494 -5.54 14.50 -20.59
CA PRO A 494 -5.14 15.09 -19.32
C PRO A 494 -6.09 16.21 -18.87
N LEU A 495 -6.56 16.13 -17.64
CA LEU A 495 -7.44 17.17 -17.05
C LEU A 495 -6.73 18.53 -16.91
N PHE A 496 -5.40 18.50 -16.83
CA PHE A 496 -4.56 19.68 -16.61
C PHE A 496 -3.39 19.72 -17.58
N ALA A 497 -2.67 20.85 -17.64
CA ALA A 497 -1.49 21.03 -18.47
C ALA A 497 -0.26 20.28 -17.90
N THR A 498 -0.25 18.97 -18.05
CA THR A 498 0.73 18.05 -17.44
C THR A 498 1.60 17.35 -18.49
N VAL A 499 2.73 16.80 -18.06
CA VAL A 499 3.65 15.98 -18.87
C VAL A 499 3.89 14.64 -18.19
N THR A 500 4.33 13.65 -18.96
CA THR A 500 4.64 12.31 -18.46
C THR A 500 6.12 12.11 -18.20
N GLU A 501 6.48 11.08 -17.47
CA GLU A 501 7.89 10.68 -17.33
C GLU A 501 8.53 10.35 -18.67
N LEU A 502 7.78 9.75 -19.62
CA LEU A 502 8.25 9.46 -20.97
C LEU A 502 8.55 10.74 -21.76
N ASP A 503 7.75 11.81 -21.60
CA ASP A 503 8.05 13.13 -22.18
C ASP A 503 9.36 13.72 -21.63
N VAL A 504 9.68 13.48 -20.35
CA VAL A 504 10.95 13.94 -19.77
C VAL A 504 12.13 13.15 -20.31
N LEU A 505 12.00 11.83 -20.44
CA LEU A 505 13.11 10.95 -20.83
C LEU A 505 13.37 10.93 -22.35
N ALA A 506 12.35 11.13 -23.19
CA ALA A 506 12.46 11.04 -24.64
C ALA A 506 13.57 11.92 -25.23
N PRO A 507 13.68 13.23 -24.90
CA PRO A 507 14.75 14.08 -25.44
C PRO A 507 16.17 13.60 -25.06
N PHE A 508 16.34 13.08 -23.84
CA PHE A 508 17.63 12.52 -23.42
C PHE A 508 17.94 11.18 -24.08
N ALA A 509 16.92 10.44 -24.50
CA ALA A 509 17.07 9.23 -25.31
C ALA A 509 17.24 9.54 -26.82
N GLY A 510 17.28 10.83 -27.20
CA GLY A 510 17.39 11.26 -28.59
C GLY A 510 16.10 11.04 -29.42
N SER A 511 14.94 11.06 -28.77
CA SER A 511 13.63 10.85 -29.41
C SER A 511 12.74 12.08 -29.24
N ASP A 512 12.00 12.44 -30.30
CA ASP A 512 10.96 13.47 -30.27
C ASP A 512 9.55 12.88 -30.31
N LYS A 513 9.44 11.56 -30.20
CA LYS A 513 8.15 10.83 -30.25
C LYS A 513 7.34 11.06 -29.00
N ASP A 514 6.02 11.09 -29.17
CA ASP A 514 5.07 11.13 -28.07
C ASP A 514 5.03 9.80 -27.30
N PRO A 515 4.47 9.79 -26.08
CA PRO A 515 4.40 8.58 -25.24
C PRO A 515 3.70 7.39 -25.91
N HIS A 516 2.65 7.60 -26.73
CA HIS A 516 1.97 6.52 -27.45
C HIS A 516 2.90 5.84 -28.46
N ALA A 517 3.60 6.63 -29.27
CA ALA A 517 4.55 6.11 -30.24
C ALA A 517 5.72 5.36 -29.57
N LEU A 518 6.20 5.85 -28.42
CA LEU A 518 7.25 5.18 -27.63
C LEU A 518 6.78 3.82 -27.09
N VAL A 519 5.56 3.73 -26.58
CA VAL A 519 4.97 2.46 -26.13
C VAL A 519 4.78 1.50 -27.30
N ARG A 520 4.29 2.02 -28.47
CA ARG A 520 4.15 1.23 -29.68
C ARG A 520 5.47 0.62 -30.15
N GLU A 521 6.56 1.38 -30.12
CA GLU A 521 7.89 0.85 -30.42
C GLU A 521 8.31 -0.30 -29.50
N THR A 522 8.03 -0.15 -28.19
CA THR A 522 8.35 -1.20 -27.21
C THR A 522 7.49 -2.44 -27.45
N PHE A 523 6.19 -2.26 -27.72
CA PHE A 523 5.31 -3.37 -28.13
C PHE A 523 5.88 -4.10 -29.34
N ASN A 524 6.29 -3.38 -30.39
CA ASN A 524 6.86 -3.96 -31.59
C ASN A 524 8.17 -4.75 -31.31
N SER A 525 8.92 -4.38 -30.26
CA SER A 525 10.13 -5.10 -29.87
C SER A 525 9.87 -6.38 -29.07
N LEU A 526 8.73 -6.45 -28.40
CA LEU A 526 8.37 -7.56 -27.48
C LEU A 526 7.36 -8.53 -28.10
N SER A 527 6.54 -8.05 -29.04
CA SER A 527 5.52 -8.86 -29.71
C SER A 527 6.10 -9.60 -30.91
N LYS A 528 5.62 -10.81 -31.14
CA LYS A 528 5.89 -11.58 -32.38
C LYS A 528 5.10 -11.06 -33.56
N ASN A 529 3.98 -10.39 -33.32
CA ASN A 529 3.11 -9.76 -34.33
C ASN A 529 3.05 -8.26 -34.08
N VAL A 530 3.43 -7.47 -35.08
CA VAL A 530 3.62 -6.00 -34.99
C VAL A 530 2.58 -5.19 -35.77
N THR A 531 1.47 -5.85 -36.14
CA THR A 531 0.38 -5.17 -36.87
C THR A 531 -0.43 -4.24 -35.96
N ASP A 532 -1.23 -3.35 -36.56
CA ASP A 532 -2.11 -2.46 -35.79
C ASP A 532 -3.22 -3.24 -35.07
N GLU A 533 -3.73 -4.31 -35.69
CA GLU A 533 -4.71 -5.20 -35.10
C GLU A 533 -4.14 -5.92 -33.88
N ALA A 534 -2.87 -6.36 -33.93
CA ALA A 534 -2.23 -7.01 -32.78
C ALA A 534 -2.01 -6.04 -31.61
N PHE A 535 -1.68 -4.80 -31.93
CA PHE A 535 -1.57 -3.75 -30.92
C PHE A 535 -2.93 -3.42 -30.30
N ALA A 536 -3.98 -3.26 -31.11
CA ALA A 536 -5.34 -3.04 -30.65
C ALA A 536 -5.85 -4.20 -29.78
N ALA A 537 -5.56 -5.44 -30.18
CA ALA A 537 -5.88 -6.62 -29.41
C ALA A 537 -5.17 -6.64 -28.04
N TRP A 538 -3.88 -6.28 -27.99
CA TRP A 538 -3.14 -6.14 -26.73
C TRP A 538 -3.74 -5.08 -25.82
N LEU A 539 -4.14 -3.94 -26.37
CA LEU A 539 -4.81 -2.89 -25.61
C LEU A 539 -6.18 -3.35 -25.06
N ALA A 540 -6.93 -4.10 -25.85
CA ALA A 540 -8.24 -4.63 -25.45
C ALA A 540 -8.13 -5.72 -24.38
N GLU A 541 -7.18 -6.65 -24.53
CA GLU A 541 -6.94 -7.73 -23.55
C GLU A 541 -6.22 -7.25 -22.29
N GLY A 542 -5.37 -6.23 -22.43
CA GLY A 542 -4.54 -5.71 -21.35
C GLY A 542 -3.35 -6.59 -20.98
N VAL A 543 -3.08 -7.67 -21.72
CA VAL A 543 -1.96 -8.59 -21.50
C VAL A 543 -1.39 -9.10 -22.80
N LEU A 544 -0.05 -9.25 -22.87
CA LEU A 544 0.62 -9.87 -24.02
C LEU A 544 0.97 -11.33 -23.67
N ALA A 545 0.27 -12.26 -24.27
CA ALA A 545 0.52 -13.68 -24.06
C ALA A 545 1.95 -14.08 -24.46
N GLY A 546 2.59 -14.92 -23.64
CA GLY A 546 3.94 -15.43 -23.88
C GLY A 546 5.07 -14.43 -23.65
N SER A 547 4.80 -13.28 -23.04
CA SER A 547 5.81 -12.25 -22.73
C SER A 547 6.39 -12.33 -21.32
N ALA A 548 5.97 -13.31 -20.51
CA ALA A 548 6.47 -13.53 -19.16
C ALA A 548 8.01 -13.71 -19.12
N PHE A 549 8.60 -13.44 -17.97
CA PHE A 549 10.04 -13.61 -17.79
C PHE A 549 10.48 -15.06 -18.01
N ALA A 550 11.68 -15.23 -18.54
CA ALA A 550 12.29 -16.55 -18.71
C ALA A 550 12.57 -17.20 -17.34
N ALA A 551 12.51 -18.52 -17.30
CA ALA A 551 12.89 -19.26 -16.11
C ALA A 551 14.35 -18.99 -15.74
N ALA A 552 14.63 -18.86 -14.45
CA ALA A 552 15.97 -18.69 -13.90
C ALA A 552 16.32 -19.85 -12.97
N LYS A 553 17.62 -20.07 -12.78
CA LYS A 553 18.14 -21.06 -11.84
C LYS A 553 19.16 -20.35 -10.93
N PRO A 554 18.74 -19.81 -9.78
CA PRO A 554 19.69 -19.23 -8.83
C PRO A 554 20.73 -20.25 -8.39
N ALA A 555 21.95 -19.78 -8.22
CA ALA A 555 23.06 -20.59 -7.70
C ALA A 555 23.44 -20.12 -6.30
N VAL A 556 22.98 -20.83 -5.29
CA VAL A 556 23.23 -20.53 -3.88
C VAL A 556 23.85 -21.74 -3.19
N SER A 557 24.83 -21.49 -2.34
CA SER A 557 25.49 -22.51 -1.52
C SER A 557 25.57 -22.06 -0.05
N VAL A 558 25.72 -23.01 0.87
CA VAL A 558 25.94 -22.73 2.30
C VAL A 558 27.19 -21.90 2.55
N GLY A 559 28.21 -22.05 1.68
CA GLY A 559 29.47 -21.27 1.75
C GLY A 559 29.22 -19.74 1.59
N GLN A 560 28.22 -19.33 0.87
CA GLN A 560 27.88 -17.91 0.67
C GLN A 560 27.15 -17.29 1.87
N ILE A 561 26.63 -18.09 2.80
CA ILE A 561 25.92 -17.62 4.00
C ILE A 561 26.96 -17.30 5.07
N LYS A 562 26.91 -16.10 5.61
CA LYS A 562 27.77 -15.64 6.70
C LYS A 562 27.25 -16.11 8.06
N ALA A 563 28.13 -16.08 9.07
CA ALA A 563 27.70 -16.28 10.44
C ALA A 563 26.73 -15.18 10.89
N TYR A 564 25.69 -15.55 11.59
CA TYR A 564 24.67 -14.68 12.12
C TYR A 564 24.62 -14.75 13.63
N ALA A 565 24.90 -13.64 14.30
CA ALA A 565 24.69 -13.48 15.73
C ALA A 565 23.44 -12.60 15.94
N ALA A 566 22.43 -13.16 16.58
CA ALA A 566 21.24 -12.38 16.89
C ALA A 566 21.56 -11.30 17.93
N PRO A 567 21.01 -10.07 17.77
CA PRO A 567 21.24 -9.02 18.76
C PRO A 567 20.59 -9.39 20.11
N ALA A 568 21.25 -9.01 21.19
CA ALA A 568 20.65 -9.13 22.52
C ALA A 568 19.59 -8.03 22.71
N LEU A 569 18.33 -8.43 22.74
CA LEU A 569 17.21 -7.54 22.95
C LEU A 569 16.71 -7.60 24.40
N SER A 570 16.31 -6.46 24.92
CA SER A 570 15.70 -6.32 26.24
C SER A 570 14.71 -5.15 26.22
N PHE A 571 13.97 -4.93 27.31
CA PHE A 571 13.10 -3.75 27.41
C PHE A 571 13.86 -2.41 27.51
N ASP A 572 15.17 -2.45 27.77
CA ASP A 572 16.04 -1.27 27.78
C ASP A 572 16.84 -1.10 26.47
N SER A 573 16.77 -2.12 25.58
CA SER A 573 17.39 -2.13 24.25
C SER A 573 16.49 -2.87 23.29
N LEU A 574 15.51 -2.13 22.72
CA LEU A 574 14.44 -2.67 21.89
C LEU A 574 14.85 -2.70 20.41
N GLU A 575 14.09 -3.43 19.65
CA GLU A 575 14.07 -3.36 18.18
C GLU A 575 12.94 -2.45 17.71
N VAL A 576 13.19 -1.63 16.70
CA VAL A 576 12.17 -0.93 15.93
C VAL A 576 11.97 -1.63 14.59
N ARG A 577 10.74 -2.03 14.32
CA ARG A 577 10.29 -2.52 13.02
C ARG A 577 9.55 -1.40 12.29
N LEU A 578 10.12 -0.93 11.17
CA LEU A 578 9.57 0.09 10.29
C LEU A 578 8.75 -0.59 9.20
N LEU A 579 7.48 -0.22 9.08
CA LEU A 579 6.50 -0.85 8.20
C LEU A 579 5.94 0.17 7.21
N PRO A 580 5.70 -0.17 5.95
CA PRO A 580 4.88 0.68 5.10
C PRO A 580 3.47 0.79 5.69
N SER A 581 2.86 1.95 5.54
CA SER A 581 1.48 2.16 6.00
C SER A 581 0.49 1.35 5.16
N VAL A 582 -0.52 0.80 5.82
CA VAL A 582 -1.67 0.21 5.12
C VAL A 582 -2.56 1.27 4.46
N HIS A 583 -2.42 2.55 4.83
CA HIS A 583 -3.18 3.67 4.28
C HIS A 583 -2.44 4.34 3.11
N SER A 584 -1.26 4.87 3.37
CA SER A 584 -0.52 5.73 2.44
C SER A 584 0.73 5.08 1.84
N GLY A 585 1.00 3.80 2.16
CA GLY A 585 2.23 3.12 1.77
C GLY A 585 3.45 3.79 2.42
N ASP A 586 4.24 4.45 1.61
CA ASP A 586 5.41 5.26 2.02
C ASP A 586 5.10 6.76 2.18
N GLY A 587 3.85 7.18 1.96
CA GLY A 587 3.39 8.56 2.05
C GLY A 587 3.05 9.21 0.72
N LEU A 588 3.27 8.55 -0.42
CA LEU A 588 2.86 9.08 -1.73
C LEU A 588 1.34 9.18 -1.86
N LEU A 589 0.61 8.24 -1.26
CA LEU A 589 -0.85 8.18 -1.28
C LEU A 589 -1.50 8.87 -0.06
N ALA A 590 -0.75 9.66 0.71
CA ALA A 590 -1.24 10.28 1.93
C ALA A 590 -2.43 11.25 1.70
N ASN A 591 -2.58 11.81 0.50
CA ASN A 591 -3.68 12.70 0.17
C ASN A 591 -4.94 11.98 -0.36
N ASN A 592 -4.94 10.64 -0.39
CA ASN A 592 -6.10 9.85 -0.80
C ASN A 592 -7.07 9.64 0.36
N GLY A 593 -8.26 10.26 0.29
CA GLY A 593 -9.26 10.24 1.36
C GLY A 593 -9.81 8.85 1.63
N TRP A 594 -10.06 8.03 0.60
CA TRP A 594 -10.56 6.66 0.80
C TRP A 594 -9.57 5.78 1.56
N LEU A 595 -8.27 5.91 1.26
CA LEU A 595 -7.24 5.18 1.98
C LEU A 595 -7.08 5.68 3.41
N ALA A 596 -7.15 7.01 3.64
CA ALA A 596 -7.05 7.59 4.98
C ALA A 596 -8.22 7.20 5.89
N GLU A 597 -9.43 7.06 5.33
CA GLU A 597 -10.65 6.65 6.04
C GLU A 597 -10.76 5.14 6.25
N ALA A 598 -10.11 4.33 5.41
CA ALA A 598 -10.13 2.88 5.54
C ALA A 598 -9.42 2.46 6.84
N PRO A 599 -10.05 1.71 7.75
CA PRO A 599 -9.40 1.33 8.99
C PRO A 599 -8.24 0.37 8.77
N ASP A 600 -7.17 0.54 9.55
CA ASP A 600 -6.12 -0.46 9.66
C ASP A 600 -6.72 -1.80 10.09
N PRO A 601 -6.47 -2.90 9.39
CA PRO A 601 -7.15 -4.17 9.66
C PRO A 601 -6.84 -4.75 11.04
N MET A 602 -5.72 -4.38 11.66
CA MET A 602 -5.30 -4.89 12.96
C MET A 602 -5.64 -3.92 14.11
N THR A 603 -5.27 -2.63 13.97
CA THR A 603 -5.45 -1.63 15.03
C THR A 603 -6.81 -0.94 14.99
N LYS A 604 -7.50 -0.99 13.84
CA LYS A 604 -8.72 -0.22 13.55
C LYS A 604 -8.52 1.31 13.57
N THR A 605 -7.28 1.77 13.63
CA THR A 605 -6.97 3.21 13.52
C THR A 605 -7.21 3.70 12.10
N VAL A 606 -7.60 4.97 11.98
CA VAL A 606 -7.81 5.69 10.73
C VAL A 606 -7.08 7.03 10.79
N TRP A 607 -6.73 7.61 9.67
CA TRP A 607 -6.12 8.93 9.52
C TRP A 607 -4.69 9.07 10.06
N GLU A 608 -4.30 8.33 11.06
CA GLU A 608 -3.01 8.52 11.75
C GLU A 608 -2.33 7.19 12.10
N ASN A 609 -1.05 7.25 12.41
CA ASN A 609 -0.26 6.12 12.89
C ASN A 609 -0.07 6.13 14.41
N VAL A 610 0.33 4.98 14.93
CA VAL A 610 0.56 4.77 16.37
C VAL A 610 1.88 4.02 16.61
N ILE A 611 2.40 4.11 17.83
CA ILE A 611 3.56 3.34 18.29
C ILE A 611 3.03 2.01 18.83
N LEU A 612 3.25 0.92 18.09
CA LEU A 612 2.82 -0.41 18.49
C LEU A 612 3.78 -1.02 19.50
N VAL A 613 3.25 -1.49 20.64
CA VAL A 613 4.01 -2.16 21.70
C VAL A 613 3.32 -3.45 22.14
N SER A 614 4.09 -4.41 22.65
CA SER A 614 3.51 -5.64 23.19
C SER A 614 2.82 -5.40 24.55
N PRO A 615 1.82 -6.22 24.95
CA PRO A 615 1.20 -6.14 26.27
C PRO A 615 2.21 -6.26 27.40
N LYS A 616 3.23 -7.11 27.25
CA LYS A 616 4.26 -7.31 28.29
C LYS A 616 5.16 -6.08 28.45
N PHE A 617 5.48 -5.40 27.34
CA PHE A 617 6.23 -4.16 27.40
C PHE A 617 5.37 -3.01 27.96
N ALA A 618 4.10 -2.94 27.59
CA ALA A 618 3.16 -1.96 28.13
C ALA A 618 3.03 -2.09 29.65
N ALA A 619 2.91 -3.33 30.17
CA ALA A 619 2.89 -3.58 31.62
C ALA A 619 4.17 -3.10 32.31
N LYS A 620 5.36 -3.28 31.69
CA LYS A 620 6.62 -2.73 32.23
C LYS A 620 6.62 -1.19 32.26
N LEU A 621 5.94 -0.55 31.31
CA LEU A 621 5.80 0.90 31.28
C LEU A 621 4.73 1.44 32.23
N ALA A 622 4.11 0.56 33.06
CA ALA A 622 2.94 0.88 33.87
C ALA A 622 1.80 1.54 33.04
N ILE A 623 1.76 1.22 31.76
CA ILE A 623 0.55 1.43 30.96
C ILE A 623 -0.30 0.23 31.33
N GLU A 624 -1.07 0.38 32.39
CA GLU A 624 -1.90 -0.71 32.83
C GLU A 624 -2.93 -1.04 31.77
N PRO A 625 -3.15 -2.34 31.58
CA PRO A 625 -4.27 -2.80 30.78
C PRO A 625 -5.61 -2.69 31.53
N GLU A 626 -5.80 -1.74 32.43
CA GLU A 626 -7.14 -1.34 32.89
C GLU A 626 -8.16 -1.19 31.80
N ALA A 627 -7.62 -1.20 30.79
CA ALA A 627 -8.04 -1.22 29.53
C ALA A 627 -8.67 -2.44 28.99
N MET A 628 -8.52 -3.49 29.47
CA MET A 628 -9.22 -4.72 29.11
C MET A 628 -10.17 -5.14 30.22
N VAL A 629 -10.65 -4.23 31.00
CA VAL A 629 -11.71 -4.55 31.94
C VAL A 629 -12.97 -4.75 31.13
N ILE A 630 -13.37 -6.00 31.02
CA ILE A 630 -14.76 -6.34 30.76
C ILE A 630 -15.51 -5.74 31.94
N ASN A 631 -16.25 -4.66 31.72
CA ASN A 631 -17.09 -4.14 32.76
C ASN A 631 -18.17 -5.18 33.06
N LYS A 632 -18.78 -5.06 34.23
CA LYS A 632 -19.80 -5.98 34.75
C LYS A 632 -21.02 -6.20 33.84
N ILE A 633 -21.05 -5.56 32.65
CA ILE A 633 -22.13 -5.57 31.66
C ILE A 633 -21.70 -6.33 30.38
N GLY A 634 -20.53 -6.99 30.36
CA GLY A 634 -20.05 -7.74 29.18
C GLY A 634 -19.54 -6.87 28.03
N ALA A 635 -19.54 -5.54 28.18
CA ALA A 635 -18.89 -4.68 27.19
C ALA A 635 -17.38 -4.75 27.37
N LEU A 636 -16.68 -5.09 26.33
CA LEU A 636 -15.24 -4.94 26.22
C LEU A 636 -14.88 -3.50 26.51
N ASN A 637 -14.37 -3.32 27.69
CA ASN A 637 -13.81 -2.06 27.99
C ASN A 637 -12.34 -2.05 27.69
N ARG A 638 -11.98 -1.46 26.87
CA ARG A 638 -11.36 -0.23 26.87
C ARG A 638 -10.05 -0.23 27.43
N ASN A 639 -9.46 -0.08 26.81
CA ASN A 639 -8.25 0.11 26.83
C ASN A 639 -7.78 1.26 27.47
N ILE A 640 -6.72 1.01 27.89
CA ILE A 640 -5.55 1.64 27.89
C ILE A 640 -5.63 3.04 27.69
N ASN A 641 -6.59 3.32 27.11
CA ASN A 641 -6.84 4.53 26.65
C ASN A 641 -8.25 4.71 26.97
N GLN A 642 -8.52 5.48 27.90
CA GLN A 642 -9.85 5.82 28.30
C GLN A 642 -10.60 6.30 27.08
N LEU A 643 -11.76 5.73 26.82
CA LEU A 643 -12.71 6.35 25.98
C LEU A 643 -13.37 7.47 26.77
N GLU A 644 -12.92 8.66 26.56
CA GLU A 644 -13.66 9.86 26.93
C GLU A 644 -14.52 10.23 25.73
N ASP A 645 -15.83 10.22 25.92
CA ASP A 645 -16.81 10.56 24.89
C ASP A 645 -16.67 9.78 23.57
N GLY A 646 -16.32 8.49 23.63
CA GLY A 646 -16.14 7.64 22.45
C GLY A 646 -14.82 7.83 21.73
N ARG A 647 -13.86 8.59 22.28
CA ARG A 647 -12.53 8.80 21.71
C ARG A 647 -11.49 7.90 22.37
N LEU A 648 -10.65 7.28 21.57
CA LEU A 648 -9.51 6.50 22.03
C LEU A 648 -8.40 7.44 22.49
N ILE A 649 -8.18 7.57 23.80
CA ILE A 649 -7.14 8.44 24.37
C ILE A 649 -5.88 7.62 24.64
N CYS A 650 -4.79 7.94 23.98
CA CYS A 650 -3.49 7.29 24.09
C CYS A 650 -2.46 8.16 24.80
N ARG A 651 -1.58 7.56 25.60
CA ARG A 651 -0.40 8.24 26.13
C ARG A 651 0.63 8.45 25.03
N LEU A 652 1.32 9.58 25.06
CA LEU A 652 2.43 9.85 24.16
C LEU A 652 3.71 9.18 24.67
N ALA A 653 4.53 8.71 23.75
CA ALA A 653 5.89 8.25 24.03
C ALA A 653 6.87 8.73 22.96
N THR A 654 8.12 8.83 23.37
CA THR A 654 9.24 9.14 22.48
C THR A 654 10.08 7.88 22.25
N VAL A 655 10.22 7.48 21.00
CA VAL A 655 11.10 6.40 20.55
C VAL A 655 12.41 7.01 20.06
N THR A 656 13.52 6.57 20.64
CA THR A 656 14.87 7.04 20.27
C THR A 656 15.73 5.88 19.79
N VAL A 657 16.34 6.01 18.63
CA VAL A 657 17.32 5.06 18.08
C VAL A 657 18.36 5.79 17.24
N GLY A 658 19.65 5.44 17.38
CA GLY A 658 20.73 6.06 16.64
C GLY A 658 20.82 7.60 16.82
N GLY A 659 20.47 8.11 18.01
CA GLY A 659 20.49 9.55 18.33
C GLY A 659 19.37 10.36 17.69
N LYS A 660 18.40 9.73 17.04
CA LYS A 660 17.21 10.35 16.47
C LYS A 660 15.97 9.95 17.25
N SER A 661 14.97 10.81 17.32
CA SER A 661 13.77 10.57 18.10
C SER A 661 12.50 10.96 17.36
N VAL A 662 11.42 10.22 17.60
CA VAL A 662 10.06 10.54 17.17
C VAL A 662 9.10 10.39 18.34
N THR A 663 8.04 11.17 18.36
CA THR A 663 7.02 11.13 19.42
C THR A 663 5.66 10.86 18.81
N GLY A 664 4.94 9.90 19.38
CA GLY A 664 3.62 9.51 18.94
C GLY A 664 2.80 8.80 20.01
N PRO A 665 1.53 8.50 19.74
CA PRO A 665 0.65 7.78 20.65
C PRO A 665 1.01 6.30 20.73
N VAL A 666 1.00 5.75 21.96
CA VAL A 666 1.27 4.33 22.21
C VAL A 666 -0.02 3.53 22.06
N PHE A 667 0.07 2.44 21.31
CA PHE A 667 -1.01 1.48 21.14
C PHE A 667 -0.52 0.08 21.49
N ILE A 668 -1.25 -0.63 22.34
CA ILE A 668 -0.91 -2.00 22.71
C ILE A 668 -1.44 -2.97 21.66
N MET A 669 -0.53 -3.71 21.05
CA MET A 669 -0.84 -4.73 20.05
C MET A 669 -0.68 -6.12 20.65
N PRO A 670 -1.78 -6.80 21.06
CA PRO A 670 -1.72 -8.19 21.45
C PRO A 670 -1.13 -9.06 20.33
N GLY A 671 -0.34 -10.05 20.70
CA GLY A 671 0.28 -10.95 19.72
C GLY A 671 1.61 -10.47 19.13
N MET A 672 2.06 -9.28 19.44
CA MET A 672 3.34 -8.72 19.01
C MET A 672 4.53 -9.30 19.82
N ALA A 673 5.73 -9.32 19.22
CA ALA A 673 6.96 -9.72 19.91
C ALA A 673 7.31 -8.77 21.06
N ASP A 674 7.78 -9.32 22.19
CA ASP A 674 7.90 -8.58 23.45
C ASP A 674 8.90 -7.40 23.38
N HIS A 675 9.99 -7.55 22.63
CA HIS A 675 11.06 -6.55 22.54
C HIS A 675 11.05 -5.76 21.24
N THR A 676 9.93 -5.72 20.53
CA THR A 676 9.78 -5.01 19.26
C THR A 676 8.80 -3.86 19.40
N ILE A 677 9.15 -2.70 18.84
CA ILE A 677 8.28 -1.55 18.61
C ILE A 677 7.92 -1.54 17.12
N GLY A 678 6.63 -1.50 16.79
CA GLY A 678 6.15 -1.34 15.41
C GLY A 678 5.85 0.12 15.09
N LEU A 679 6.36 0.64 13.97
CA LEU A 679 6.10 2.00 13.51
C LEU A 679 5.74 2.00 12.02
N GLN A 680 4.63 2.65 11.67
CA GLN A 680 4.19 2.79 10.28
C GLN A 680 4.75 4.08 9.67
N LEU A 681 5.36 3.95 8.48
CA LEU A 681 5.85 5.04 7.64
C LEU A 681 4.68 5.75 6.94
N GLY A 682 4.94 6.88 6.30
CA GLY A 682 4.01 7.53 5.38
C GLY A 682 3.05 8.55 5.99
N PHE A 683 3.25 8.91 7.26
CA PHE A 683 2.47 9.90 8.01
C PHE A 683 3.29 11.12 8.40
N GLY A 684 2.64 12.12 8.98
CA GLY A 684 3.30 13.30 9.55
C GLY A 684 3.94 14.22 8.52
N ARG A 685 3.48 14.25 7.28
CA ARG A 685 3.96 15.14 6.22
C ARG A 685 3.77 16.59 6.61
N ARG A 686 4.75 17.44 6.31
CA ARG A 686 4.75 18.87 6.68
C ARG A 686 4.21 19.78 5.59
N VAL A 687 4.40 19.37 4.33
CA VAL A 687 3.89 20.06 3.14
C VAL A 687 3.10 19.02 2.34
N ALA A 688 1.79 18.99 2.50
CA ALA A 688 0.92 18.02 1.86
C ALA A 688 -0.46 18.62 1.58
N GLY A 689 -1.27 17.89 0.81
CA GLY A 689 -2.64 18.30 0.50
C GLY A 689 -3.56 18.26 1.72
N ARG A 690 -4.76 18.75 1.53
CA ARG A 690 -5.78 18.94 2.60
C ARG A 690 -6.22 17.65 3.29
N VAL A 691 -6.11 16.50 2.63
CA VAL A 691 -6.44 15.22 3.22
C VAL A 691 -5.32 14.71 4.12
N ALA A 692 -4.06 14.94 3.72
CA ALA A 692 -2.88 14.52 4.48
C ALA A 692 -2.52 15.45 5.64
N THR A 693 -3.19 16.59 5.79
CA THR A 693 -2.92 17.59 6.82
C THR A 693 -4.16 17.89 7.65
N ARG A 694 -3.94 18.35 8.87
CA ARG A 694 -5.01 18.81 9.78
C ARG A 694 -4.63 20.13 10.42
N VAL A 695 -5.63 20.88 10.86
CA VAL A 695 -5.43 22.03 11.75
C VAL A 695 -5.43 21.50 13.18
N ASP A 696 -4.33 21.62 13.88
CA ASP A 696 -4.23 21.21 15.28
C ASP A 696 -4.50 22.42 16.18
N GLU A 697 -5.69 22.48 16.78
CA GLU A 697 -6.09 23.55 17.68
C GLU A 697 -5.18 23.66 18.92
N ARG A 698 -4.59 22.54 19.36
CA ARG A 698 -3.66 22.49 20.50
C ARG A 698 -2.34 23.19 20.19
N LEU A 699 -2.00 23.33 18.93
CA LEU A 699 -0.81 24.03 18.43
C LEU A 699 -1.15 25.42 17.86
N ALA A 700 -2.09 26.12 18.48
CA ALA A 700 -2.55 27.45 18.07
C ALA A 700 -3.03 27.52 16.60
N GLY A 701 -3.71 26.48 16.16
CA GLY A 701 -4.25 26.39 14.79
C GLY A 701 -3.19 26.12 13.72
N ARG A 702 -2.02 25.60 14.07
CA ARG A 702 -1.01 25.20 13.09
C ARG A 702 -1.49 24.03 12.25
N VAL A 703 -1.22 24.10 10.96
CA VAL A 703 -1.39 22.97 10.06
C VAL A 703 -0.27 21.95 10.33
N THR A 704 -0.65 20.73 10.61
CA THR A 704 0.27 19.60 10.84
C THR A 704 -0.13 18.43 9.93
N GLY A 705 0.81 17.52 9.67
CA GLY A 705 0.50 16.26 9.01
C GLY A 705 -0.36 15.36 9.91
N ASN A 706 -1.18 14.52 9.29
CA ASN A 706 -1.88 13.46 10.00
C ASN A 706 -0.88 12.46 10.59
N GLY A 707 -1.06 12.07 11.85
CA GLY A 707 -0.11 11.22 12.56
C GLY A 707 1.25 11.90 12.82
N PHE A 708 2.32 11.11 12.87
CA PHE A 708 3.68 11.58 13.10
C PHE A 708 4.67 10.96 12.11
N ASP A 709 5.70 11.75 11.76
CA ASP A 709 6.74 11.36 10.81
C ASP A 709 7.73 10.38 11.46
N VAL A 710 7.90 9.21 10.86
CA VAL A 710 8.78 8.13 11.32
C VAL A 710 10.11 8.10 10.53
N TYR A 711 10.21 8.77 9.39
CA TYR A 711 11.43 8.78 8.57
C TYR A 711 12.70 9.25 9.28
N PRO A 712 12.65 10.13 10.30
CA PRO A 712 13.83 10.42 11.11
C PRO A 712 14.51 9.21 11.75
N LEU A 713 13.80 8.09 11.90
CA LEU A 713 14.36 6.83 12.41
C LEU A 713 14.85 5.88 11.32
N VAL A 714 14.60 6.15 10.05
CA VAL A 714 15.09 5.34 8.92
C VAL A 714 16.56 5.64 8.68
N SER A 715 17.38 4.61 8.45
CA SER A 715 18.78 4.73 8.04
C SER A 715 18.99 4.01 6.71
N ALA A 716 19.90 4.52 5.90
CA ALA A 716 20.23 3.90 4.60
C ALA A 716 20.77 2.47 4.74
N ALA A 717 21.47 2.17 5.83
CA ALA A 717 22.01 0.84 6.12
C ALA A 717 20.95 -0.12 6.66
N GLU A 718 20.00 0.39 7.46
CA GLU A 718 18.98 -0.38 8.16
C GLU A 718 17.58 0.26 7.93
N PRO A 719 17.01 0.13 6.73
CA PRO A 719 15.79 0.85 6.38
C PRO A 719 14.52 0.29 7.01
N ALA A 720 14.53 -0.97 7.46
CA ALA A 720 13.32 -1.65 7.92
C ALA A 720 13.36 -2.13 9.38
N VAL A 721 14.57 -2.42 9.91
CA VAL A 721 14.74 -2.96 11.26
C VAL A 721 15.93 -2.27 11.91
N ARG A 722 15.74 -1.69 13.10
CA ARG A 722 16.81 -1.05 13.87
C ARG A 722 16.83 -1.52 15.31
N THR A 723 17.99 -1.82 15.85
CA THR A 723 18.18 -2.27 17.23
C THR A 723 18.78 -1.18 18.12
N GLY A 724 18.71 -1.38 19.44
CA GLY A 724 19.21 -0.40 20.42
C GLY A 724 18.25 0.76 20.68
N ALA A 725 16.97 0.58 20.37
CA ALA A 725 15.97 1.60 20.60
C ALA A 725 15.55 1.68 22.09
N LYS A 726 15.17 2.88 22.49
CA LYS A 726 14.57 3.17 23.80
C LYS A 726 13.22 3.85 23.60
N LEU A 727 12.27 3.53 24.46
CA LEU A 727 10.99 4.20 24.54
C LEU A 727 10.83 4.88 25.90
N THR A 728 10.55 6.18 25.88
CA THR A 728 10.30 6.99 27.07
C THR A 728 8.85 7.47 27.03
N LEU A 729 8.08 7.09 28.04
CA LEU A 729 6.67 7.47 28.16
C LEU A 729 6.54 8.91 28.67
N SER A 730 5.55 9.65 28.16
CA SER A 730 5.15 10.97 28.61
C SER A 730 3.83 10.90 29.37
N ASP A 731 3.56 11.86 30.24
CA ASP A 731 2.25 12.00 30.89
C ASP A 731 1.21 12.66 29.97
N ALA A 732 1.64 13.23 28.85
CA ALA A 732 0.74 13.79 27.87
C ALA A 732 -0.06 12.70 27.13
N THR A 733 -1.30 13.02 26.83
CA THR A 733 -2.23 12.14 26.12
C THR A 733 -2.73 12.82 24.84
N VAL A 734 -3.20 12.02 23.90
CA VAL A 734 -3.81 12.48 22.64
C VAL A 734 -4.95 11.53 22.27
N ALA A 735 -6.00 12.09 21.69
CA ALA A 735 -7.05 11.30 21.07
C ALA A 735 -6.56 10.72 19.74
N VAL A 736 -6.75 9.43 19.53
CA VAL A 736 -6.45 8.72 18.28
C VAL A 736 -7.76 8.38 17.59
N CYS A 737 -7.81 8.61 16.30
CA CYS A 737 -8.96 8.22 15.49
C CYS A 737 -8.97 6.72 15.26
N ASN A 738 -10.08 6.06 15.61
CA ASN A 738 -10.28 4.65 15.31
C ASN A 738 -11.71 4.41 14.81
N MET A 739 -11.92 3.25 14.21
CA MET A 739 -13.25 2.83 13.82
C MET A 739 -14.11 2.62 15.08
N GLN A 740 -15.35 3.08 15.02
CA GLN A 740 -16.31 2.94 16.10
C GLN A 740 -16.58 1.45 16.42
N ASP A 741 -16.47 1.08 17.68
CA ASP A 741 -16.87 -0.24 18.14
C ASP A 741 -18.39 -0.35 18.20
N HIS A 742 -18.93 -1.51 17.87
CA HIS A 742 -20.31 -1.82 18.12
C HIS A 742 -20.50 -2.10 19.62
N TRP A 743 -21.17 -1.20 20.28
CA TRP A 743 -21.49 -1.35 21.70
C TRP A 743 -22.59 -2.39 21.90
N SER A 744 -22.47 -3.19 22.94
CA SER A 744 -23.60 -4.00 23.38
C SER A 744 -24.75 -3.09 23.80
N MET A 745 -25.92 -3.34 23.24
CA MET A 745 -27.16 -2.67 23.64
C MET A 745 -27.77 -3.31 24.89
N GLU A 746 -27.15 -4.36 25.43
CA GLU A 746 -27.61 -5.08 26.59
C GLU A 746 -27.59 -4.16 27.83
N GLY A 747 -28.75 -3.98 28.43
CA GLY A 747 -28.92 -3.15 29.63
C GLY A 747 -29.07 -1.64 29.39
N ARG A 748 -29.24 -1.20 28.13
CA ARG A 748 -29.56 0.20 27.79
C ARG A 748 -31.02 0.35 27.41
#